data_363861fe5b4e15c5910dd4d61546eb65
#
_entry.id   363861fe5b4e15c5910dd4d61546eb65
#
_cell.length_a   1.000
_cell.length_b   1.000
_cell.length_c   1.000
_cell.angle_alpha   90.00
_cell.angle_beta   90.00
_cell.angle_gamma   90.00
#
_symmetry.space_group_name_H-M   'P 1'
#
loop_
_entity.id
_entity.type
_entity.pdbx_description
1 polymer ?
#
loop_
_entity_poly.entity_id
_entity_poly.type
_entity_poly.pdbx_seq_one_letter_code
_entity_poly.pdbx_strand_id
1 'polypeptide(L)'
;SSDLAEWNTNVDKCKMVRVADNIWSITLAPSIRQWFGSNETPVRQLGVVIRSADGSKKGTDGDSFVSVTDHLYKPFEPAAVRYASMPGGLQEGINLIDASTVTLVLYDKDKKGGHKDFAHVVGDFNDWKLSNESNSQMNRDDAAGCWWITLTGLQPTREYAFQYYVGTRAGEILRLADAYSRKILDPDNDKYIPSSTYPDAKEYPKGAVGIASVFKIQRDSYDWKVKNFRIPDKNNLMIYELLLRDFTATGDLNGAMEKIGYLKSLGFNAVELMPVQEFDGNDSWGYNPCFYFALDKAYGTDHMYKAFIDKCHEVGMAVLFDVVYNHASGSHPFARLYWDTKNNRTAADNPWFNVKEPHPYGVFHDFNHDSPLVRAFVKRNLKFLLEEYRIDGFRFDMTKGFTQNSSTEATAGSYDASRIAILKDYNETVREVNPEAVVILEHFCDEKEESELAEEGMQLWRNLNHAYCQSAMGYPSNSDFTPLVTFGTTMPYGGWVGFMESHDEERTAFKQIAYGEGPLKSDINVRMKQLAANASFFFTAPGPKMVWQFGEMGYDVSIEEGGRTGRKPLHWEYLDNEARKGLCNTYAKLLKLRREHSELFNPGSTFSWLVKTANWTGGRFLTLAATNGKRLVVVGNFTAKPIEAITSFPVTGVWTNYLDGTKLHVTSIPTGLTIPAHECRVYINF
;
A
#
# COMPACT_ATOMS: atom_id res chain seq x y z
N SER A 1 13.97 21.73 22.95
CA SER A 1 13.04 21.57 24.06
C SER A 1 13.76 20.97 25.27
N SER A 2 13.48 21.44 26.47
CA SER A 2 13.93 20.78 27.68
C SER A 2 12.70 20.49 28.54
N ASP A 3 12.30 19.24 28.58
CA ASP A 3 11.24 18.82 29.48
C ASP A 3 11.80 18.69 30.89
N LEU A 4 11.02 19.12 31.87
CA LEU A 4 11.43 19.02 33.28
C LEU A 4 11.40 17.57 33.76
N ALA A 5 10.48 16.79 33.23
CA ALA A 5 10.26 15.38 33.49
C ALA A 5 9.23 14.87 32.47
N GLU A 6 9.06 13.55 32.41
CA GLU A 6 7.95 12.95 31.68
C GLU A 6 6.61 13.59 32.11
N TRP A 7 5.71 13.82 31.16
CA TRP A 7 4.44 14.55 31.33
C TRP A 7 3.55 13.99 32.45
N ASN A 8 3.67 12.70 32.76
CA ASN A 8 2.92 12.00 33.82
C ASN A 8 3.63 12.00 35.17
N THR A 9 4.84 12.54 35.27
CA THR A 9 5.62 12.60 36.50
C THR A 9 5.30 13.88 37.26
N ASN A 10 4.99 13.75 38.55
CA ASN A 10 4.76 14.92 39.44
C ASN A 10 6.07 15.55 39.83
N VAL A 11 6.24 16.82 39.53
CA VAL A 11 7.39 17.64 39.93
C VAL A 11 6.90 18.72 40.87
N ASP A 12 7.44 18.78 42.08
CA ASP A 12 6.95 19.71 43.13
C ASP A 12 6.91 21.15 42.70
N LYS A 13 7.91 21.63 41.94
CA LYS A 13 7.93 23.01 41.47
C LYS A 13 6.85 23.30 40.41
N CYS A 14 6.23 22.30 39.82
CA CYS A 14 5.11 22.43 38.87
C CYS A 14 3.74 22.41 39.56
N LYS A 15 3.68 22.21 40.86
CA LYS A 15 2.44 22.15 41.61
C LYS A 15 1.74 23.52 41.67
N MET A 16 0.55 23.57 41.10
CA MET A 16 -0.29 24.77 41.13
C MET A 16 -0.92 24.97 42.54
N VAL A 17 -1.08 26.21 42.94
CA VAL A 17 -1.74 26.60 44.18
C VAL A 17 -3.15 27.09 43.87
N ARG A 18 -4.14 26.59 44.59
CA ARG A 18 -5.52 27.09 44.48
C ARG A 18 -5.61 28.48 45.07
N VAL A 19 -6.05 29.46 44.30
CA VAL A 19 -6.17 30.85 44.69
C VAL A 19 -7.63 31.32 44.85
N ALA A 20 -8.56 30.65 44.19
CA ALA A 20 -9.99 30.84 44.33
C ALA A 20 -10.76 29.58 43.88
N ASP A 21 -12.11 29.59 43.92
CA ASP A 21 -12.91 28.49 43.42
C ASP A 21 -12.68 28.31 41.89
N ASN A 22 -12.23 27.09 41.55
CA ASN A 22 -11.85 26.71 40.19
C ASN A 22 -10.72 27.53 39.56
N ILE A 23 -9.93 28.27 40.38
CA ILE A 23 -8.77 29.04 39.92
C ILE A 23 -7.50 28.53 40.61
N TRP A 24 -6.55 28.12 39.79
CA TRP A 24 -5.25 27.64 40.21
C TRP A 24 -4.15 28.51 39.60
N SER A 25 -3.07 28.74 40.32
CA SER A 25 -1.97 29.59 39.90
C SER A 25 -0.63 28.91 40.10
N ILE A 26 0.30 29.18 39.19
CA ILE A 26 1.72 28.88 39.34
C ILE A 26 2.54 30.08 38.90
N THR A 27 3.62 30.36 39.63
CA THR A 27 4.55 31.43 39.28
C THR A 27 5.89 30.83 38.89
N LEU A 28 6.33 31.13 37.68
CA LEU A 28 7.62 30.71 37.16
C LEU A 28 8.69 31.76 37.54
N ALA A 29 9.25 31.62 38.72
CA ALA A 29 10.20 32.61 39.30
C ALA A 29 11.62 32.04 39.41
N PRO A 30 12.65 32.91 39.38
CA PRO A 30 12.63 34.35 39.19
C PRO A 30 12.46 34.81 37.75
N SER A 31 12.65 33.89 36.79
CA SER A 31 12.35 34.08 35.39
C SER A 31 12.05 32.70 34.71
N ILE A 32 11.38 32.69 33.58
CA ILE A 32 11.08 31.48 32.83
C ILE A 32 12.37 30.70 32.54
N ARG A 33 13.42 31.36 32.03
CA ARG A 33 14.69 30.71 31.73
C ARG A 33 15.34 30.06 32.92
N GLN A 34 15.43 30.77 34.01
CA GLN A 34 16.01 30.23 35.25
C GLN A 34 15.17 29.11 35.84
N TRP A 35 13.86 29.21 35.71
CA TRP A 35 12.95 28.18 36.18
C TRP A 35 13.15 26.85 35.44
N PHE A 36 13.41 26.89 34.12
CA PHE A 36 13.76 25.72 33.31
C PHE A 36 15.27 25.38 33.28
N GLY A 37 16.12 26.18 33.94
CA GLY A 37 17.57 25.99 33.94
C GLY A 37 18.23 26.32 32.57
N SER A 38 17.58 27.15 31.76
CA SER A 38 17.95 27.43 30.35
C SER A 38 18.57 28.83 30.23
N ASN A 39 19.66 29.11 31.00
CA ASN A 39 20.20 30.46 31.19
C ASN A 39 20.62 31.20 29.90
N GLU A 40 21.13 30.48 28.90
CA GLU A 40 21.69 31.06 27.68
C GLU A 40 20.83 30.82 26.44
N THR A 41 19.83 29.94 26.53
CA THR A 41 18.95 29.59 25.41
C THR A 41 17.68 30.43 25.43
N PRO A 42 17.32 31.13 24.36
CA PRO A 42 16.06 31.85 24.26
C PRO A 42 14.86 30.94 24.41
N VAL A 43 13.87 31.33 25.20
CA VAL A 43 12.59 30.62 25.35
C VAL A 43 11.53 31.36 24.54
N ARG A 44 11.03 30.73 23.51
CA ARG A 44 10.04 31.30 22.60
C ARG A 44 8.61 30.91 22.93
N GLN A 45 8.45 29.75 23.50
CA GLN A 45 7.14 29.15 23.76
C GLN A 45 7.22 28.21 24.96
N LEU A 46 6.16 28.16 25.74
CA LEU A 46 5.97 27.20 26.80
C LEU A 46 4.87 26.21 26.38
N GLY A 47 5.18 24.94 26.42
CA GLY A 47 4.17 23.87 26.38
C GLY A 47 3.63 23.68 27.80
N VAL A 48 2.31 23.71 27.95
CA VAL A 48 1.65 23.58 29.26
C VAL A 48 0.64 22.44 29.19
N VAL A 49 0.80 21.46 30.08
CA VAL A 49 -0.20 20.41 30.32
C VAL A 49 -0.73 20.58 31.76
N ILE A 50 -2.04 20.81 31.87
CA ILE A 50 -2.71 20.93 33.18
C ILE A 50 -3.39 19.60 33.48
N ARG A 51 -3.07 18.97 34.63
CA ARG A 51 -3.66 17.69 35.02
C ARG A 51 -3.76 17.57 36.55
N SER A 52 -4.59 16.63 37.02
CA SER A 52 -4.59 16.22 38.44
C SER A 52 -3.32 15.43 38.76
N ALA A 53 -2.94 15.42 40.04
CA ALA A 53 -1.72 14.73 40.51
C ALA A 53 -1.76 13.21 40.28
N ASP A 54 -2.95 12.61 40.29
CA ASP A 54 -3.21 11.21 40.05
C ASP A 54 -3.35 10.88 38.54
N GLY A 55 -3.30 11.89 37.67
CA GLY A 55 -3.47 11.73 36.21
C GLY A 55 -4.89 11.46 35.73
N SER A 56 -5.87 11.36 36.66
CA SER A 56 -7.26 11.00 36.31
C SER A 56 -8.03 12.10 35.55
N LYS A 57 -7.56 13.35 35.65
CA LYS A 57 -8.16 14.49 34.97
C LYS A 57 -7.12 15.28 34.22
N LYS A 58 -7.42 15.68 33.02
CA LYS A 58 -6.62 16.55 32.16
C LYS A 58 -7.44 17.81 31.85
N GLY A 59 -6.83 18.97 32.02
CA GLY A 59 -7.51 20.26 31.85
C GLY A 59 -7.47 20.80 30.41
N THR A 60 -6.77 20.08 29.50
CA THR A 60 -6.66 20.44 28.09
C THR A 60 -6.77 19.19 27.25
N ASP A 61 -7.42 19.26 26.08
CA ASP A 61 -7.55 18.14 25.13
C ASP A 61 -6.26 17.92 24.29
N GLY A 62 -5.21 18.64 24.59
CA GLY A 62 -3.92 18.59 23.93
C GLY A 62 -2.92 19.47 24.64
N ASP A 63 -1.77 19.69 24.03
CA ASP A 63 -0.77 20.63 24.54
C ASP A 63 -1.24 22.05 24.29
N SER A 64 -1.20 22.87 25.34
CA SER A 64 -1.43 24.32 25.25
C SER A 64 -0.10 25.05 25.18
N PHE A 65 0.08 25.89 24.18
CA PHE A 65 1.30 26.64 23.97
C PHE A 65 1.12 28.13 24.29
N VAL A 66 1.99 28.67 25.11
CA VAL A 66 2.02 30.09 25.48
C VAL A 66 3.28 30.73 24.89
N SER A 67 3.10 31.73 24.03
CA SER A 67 4.21 32.47 23.44
C SER A 67 4.93 33.28 24.50
N VAL A 68 6.27 33.30 24.48
CA VAL A 68 7.14 34.04 25.40
C VAL A 68 7.94 35.07 24.61
N THR A 69 7.92 36.32 25.07
CA THR A 69 8.83 37.34 24.57
C THR A 69 10.14 37.26 25.34
N ASP A 70 11.20 36.80 24.67
CA ASP A 70 12.51 36.66 25.26
C ASP A 70 13.50 37.57 24.54
N HIS A 71 14.14 38.49 25.29
CA HIS A 71 15.09 39.46 24.76
C HIS A 71 16.39 38.85 24.20
N LEU A 72 16.69 37.61 24.53
CA LEU A 72 17.79 36.86 23.92
C LEU A 72 17.42 36.33 22.53
N TYR A 73 16.12 36.21 22.23
CA TYR A 73 15.68 35.73 20.94
C TYR A 73 15.78 36.86 19.91
N LYS A 74 16.66 36.66 18.94
CA LYS A 74 16.72 37.48 17.73
C LYS A 74 16.19 36.64 16.59
N PRO A 75 15.04 37.00 16.01
CA PRO A 75 14.56 36.31 14.80
C PRO A 75 15.65 36.32 13.74
N PHE A 76 15.75 35.22 12.99
CA PHE A 76 16.59 35.22 11.80
C PHE A 76 15.98 36.16 10.76
N GLU A 77 16.80 37.06 10.23
CA GLU A 77 16.43 37.96 9.16
C GLU A 77 17.05 37.48 7.85
N PRO A 78 16.23 36.96 6.90
CA PRO A 78 16.73 36.56 5.60
C PRO A 78 17.33 37.74 4.83
N ALA A 79 18.50 37.54 4.25
CA ALA A 79 19.11 38.50 3.35
C ALA A 79 18.30 38.69 2.06
N ALA A 80 18.73 39.57 1.19
CA ALA A 80 18.18 39.70 -0.16
C ALA A 80 18.31 38.37 -0.93
N VAL A 81 17.31 38.07 -1.74
CA VAL A 81 17.32 36.86 -2.60
C VAL A 81 18.51 36.92 -3.56
N ARG A 82 19.21 35.80 -3.69
CA ARG A 82 20.27 35.61 -4.70
C ARG A 82 19.63 34.99 -5.93
N TYR A 83 19.58 35.73 -7.01
CA TYR A 83 19.06 35.23 -8.28
C TYR A 83 20.19 34.61 -9.11
N ALA A 84 20.01 33.32 -9.47
CA ALA A 84 20.93 32.63 -10.36
C ALA A 84 20.20 31.47 -11.07
N SER A 85 20.50 31.26 -12.34
CA SER A 85 19.96 30.15 -13.11
C SER A 85 20.45 28.83 -12.52
N MET A 86 19.54 27.87 -12.38
CA MET A 86 19.84 26.50 -11.95
C MET A 86 20.78 25.85 -12.98
N PRO A 87 21.84 25.15 -12.55
CA PRO A 87 22.70 24.39 -13.47
C PRO A 87 21.90 23.40 -14.30
N GLY A 88 22.25 23.25 -15.57
CA GLY A 88 21.56 22.33 -16.49
C GLY A 88 21.65 20.87 -16.07
N GLY A 89 20.63 20.09 -16.39
CA GLY A 89 20.58 18.64 -16.11
C GLY A 89 20.14 18.26 -14.69
N LEU A 90 19.81 19.24 -13.83
CA LEU A 90 19.30 19.00 -12.50
C LEU A 90 17.79 18.80 -12.51
N GLN A 91 17.33 18.03 -11.54
CA GLN A 91 15.90 17.79 -11.29
C GLN A 91 15.53 18.28 -9.88
N GLU A 92 14.25 18.47 -9.65
CA GLU A 92 13.72 18.72 -8.32
C GLU A 92 14.16 17.64 -7.31
N GLY A 93 14.44 18.06 -6.06
CA GLY A 93 14.91 17.17 -5.01
C GLY A 93 16.44 17.09 -4.91
N ILE A 94 16.97 15.94 -4.56
CA ILE A 94 18.37 15.69 -4.21
C ILE A 94 19.15 15.21 -5.43
N ASN A 95 20.11 16.02 -5.91
CA ASN A 95 20.95 15.70 -7.05
C ASN A 95 22.40 15.39 -6.57
N LEU A 96 22.85 14.17 -6.72
CA LEU A 96 24.23 13.74 -6.43
C LEU A 96 25.11 14.09 -7.63
N ILE A 97 26.02 15.05 -7.48
CA ILE A 97 26.82 15.60 -8.59
C ILE A 97 28.14 14.83 -8.74
N ASP A 98 28.86 14.68 -7.62
CA ASP A 98 30.11 13.92 -7.54
C ASP A 98 30.29 13.32 -6.14
N ALA A 99 31.46 12.76 -5.84
CA ALA A 99 31.74 12.10 -4.56
C ALA A 99 31.69 13.02 -3.32
N SER A 100 31.61 14.33 -3.51
CA SER A 100 31.64 15.31 -2.41
C SER A 100 30.65 16.47 -2.58
N THR A 101 29.84 16.42 -3.62
CA THR A 101 28.98 17.53 -4.04
C THR A 101 27.53 17.08 -4.25
N VAL A 102 26.59 17.81 -3.65
CA VAL A 102 25.16 17.61 -3.80
C VAL A 102 24.49 18.93 -4.12
N THR A 103 23.56 18.94 -5.08
CA THR A 103 22.68 20.07 -5.33
C THR A 103 21.26 19.72 -4.90
N LEU A 104 20.68 20.56 -4.03
CA LEU A 104 19.32 20.46 -3.58
C LEU A 104 18.46 21.45 -4.36
N VAL A 105 17.30 20.99 -4.86
CA VAL A 105 16.39 21.79 -5.69
C VAL A 105 14.98 21.66 -5.12
N LEU A 106 14.38 22.78 -4.74
CA LEU A 106 13.01 22.88 -4.24
C LEU A 106 12.16 23.66 -5.23
N TYR A 107 11.18 23.02 -5.87
CA TYR A 107 10.18 23.73 -6.66
C TYR A 107 9.27 24.55 -5.73
N ASP A 108 9.05 25.81 -6.09
CA ASP A 108 8.24 26.75 -5.31
C ASP A 108 7.59 27.77 -6.27
N LYS A 109 6.49 27.32 -6.90
CA LYS A 109 5.65 28.17 -7.73
C LYS A 109 4.20 27.70 -7.57
N ASP A 110 3.36 28.56 -7.02
CA ASP A 110 1.94 28.28 -6.83
C ASP A 110 1.15 28.34 -8.15
N LYS A 111 -0.15 27.99 -8.12
CA LYS A 111 -1.05 28.05 -9.29
C LYS A 111 -1.17 29.46 -9.91
N LYS A 112 -0.85 30.51 -9.15
CA LYS A 112 -0.92 31.92 -9.60
C LYS A 112 0.44 32.48 -10.04
N GLY A 113 1.50 31.65 -9.93
CA GLY A 113 2.87 32.06 -10.22
C GLY A 113 3.59 32.72 -9.05
N GLY A 114 2.99 32.75 -7.85
CA GLY A 114 3.61 33.21 -6.61
C GLY A 114 4.65 32.23 -6.07
N HIS A 115 5.49 32.69 -5.16
CA HIS A 115 6.53 31.91 -4.49
C HIS A 115 6.78 32.43 -3.07
N LYS A 116 7.50 31.68 -2.26
CA LYS A 116 7.99 32.13 -0.95
C LYS A 116 9.02 33.25 -1.12
N ASP A 117 9.18 34.10 -0.11
CA ASP A 117 10.09 35.26 -0.19
C ASP A 117 11.55 34.89 0.06
N PHE A 118 11.81 33.76 0.69
CA PHE A 118 13.15 33.24 0.96
C PHE A 118 13.17 31.73 1.13
N ALA A 119 14.31 31.12 0.82
CA ALA A 119 14.60 29.72 1.09
C ALA A 119 16.04 29.54 1.56
N HIS A 120 16.20 28.69 2.57
CA HIS A 120 17.47 28.27 3.15
C HIS A 120 17.46 26.77 3.37
N VAL A 121 18.63 26.17 3.56
CA VAL A 121 18.78 24.79 4.00
C VAL A 121 19.51 24.75 5.34
N VAL A 122 19.11 23.84 6.19
CA VAL A 122 19.79 23.52 7.45
C VAL A 122 19.94 22.02 7.56
N GLY A 123 21.07 21.58 8.05
CA GLY A 123 21.37 20.16 8.14
C GLY A 123 22.72 19.87 8.77
N ASP A 124 23.11 18.61 8.76
CA ASP A 124 24.38 18.13 9.32
C ASP A 124 25.62 18.77 8.66
N PHE A 125 25.47 19.32 7.47
CA PHE A 125 26.54 19.97 6.71
C PHE A 125 26.83 21.40 7.15
N ASN A 126 25.95 22.02 7.94
CA ASN A 126 26.14 23.36 8.51
C ASN A 126 25.79 23.43 9.99
N ASP A 127 25.88 22.30 10.71
CA ASP A 127 25.55 22.15 12.13
C ASP A 127 24.14 22.67 12.48
N TRP A 128 23.19 22.54 11.54
CA TRP A 128 21.81 23.02 11.67
C TRP A 128 21.68 24.53 11.90
N LYS A 129 22.73 25.28 11.55
CA LYS A 129 22.75 26.74 11.72
C LYS A 129 22.11 27.42 10.52
N LEU A 130 21.05 28.16 10.79
CA LEU A 130 20.41 29.04 9.83
C LEU A 130 21.27 30.30 9.64
N SER A 131 21.71 30.57 8.41
CA SER A 131 22.56 31.71 8.08
C SER A 131 22.30 32.22 6.66
N ASN A 132 22.82 33.39 6.36
CA ASN A 132 22.79 33.95 5.00
C ASN A 132 24.07 33.59 4.19
N GLU A 133 24.83 32.60 4.65
CA GLU A 133 26.02 32.11 3.97
C GLU A 133 25.65 31.15 2.80
N SER A 134 26.65 30.87 1.97
CA SER A 134 26.48 30.04 0.75
C SER A 134 26.16 28.57 1.04
N ASN A 135 26.34 28.09 2.26
CA ASN A 135 26.01 26.72 2.69
C ASN A 135 24.61 26.65 3.36
N SER A 136 23.84 27.76 3.35
CA SER A 136 22.50 27.79 3.90
C SER A 136 21.52 28.55 3.00
N GLN A 137 21.84 29.78 2.53
CA GLN A 137 20.96 30.56 1.66
C GLN A 137 20.90 29.94 0.25
N MET A 138 19.70 29.66 -0.22
CA MET A 138 19.46 29.13 -1.57
C MET A 138 19.41 30.24 -2.62
N ASN A 139 19.77 29.90 -3.86
CA ASN A 139 19.57 30.77 -5.03
C ASN A 139 18.15 30.57 -5.57
N ARG A 140 17.57 31.62 -6.15
CA ARG A 140 16.29 31.59 -6.83
C ARG A 140 16.46 31.62 -8.34
N ASP A 141 15.82 30.68 -9.03
CA ASP A 141 15.61 30.68 -10.49
C ASP A 141 14.12 30.86 -10.79
N ASP A 142 13.72 32.07 -11.19
CA ASP A 142 12.32 32.37 -11.49
C ASP A 142 11.83 31.67 -12.76
N ALA A 143 12.72 31.46 -13.74
CA ALA A 143 12.38 30.80 -15.00
C ALA A 143 12.05 29.30 -14.73
N ALA A 144 12.87 28.64 -13.92
CA ALA A 144 12.63 27.26 -13.49
C ALA A 144 11.56 27.14 -12.38
N GLY A 145 11.23 28.25 -11.71
CA GLY A 145 10.29 28.26 -10.59
C GLY A 145 10.80 27.52 -9.34
N CYS A 146 12.11 27.57 -9.08
CA CYS A 146 12.71 26.79 -8.01
C CYS A 146 13.73 27.57 -7.18
N TRP A 147 14.02 27.02 -6.02
CA TRP A 147 15.18 27.36 -5.19
C TRP A 147 16.22 26.27 -5.32
N TRP A 148 17.51 26.62 -5.37
CA TRP A 148 18.57 25.63 -5.46
C TRP A 148 19.82 26.04 -4.70
N ILE A 149 20.58 25.04 -4.24
CA ILE A 149 21.86 25.24 -3.56
C ILE A 149 22.78 24.08 -3.85
N THR A 150 24.05 24.34 -4.10
CA THR A 150 25.11 23.31 -4.22
C THR A 150 25.94 23.28 -2.95
N LEU A 151 25.98 22.13 -2.32
CA LEU A 151 26.76 21.84 -1.13
C LEU A 151 28.00 21.05 -1.54
N THR A 152 29.18 21.50 -1.11
CA THR A 152 30.49 20.89 -1.47
C THR A 152 31.24 20.46 -0.22
N GLY A 153 32.29 19.63 -0.41
CA GLY A 153 33.13 19.17 0.68
C GLY A 153 32.47 18.12 1.60
N LEU A 154 31.44 17.45 1.09
CA LEU A 154 30.72 16.40 1.81
C LEU A 154 31.51 15.10 1.81
N GLN A 155 31.35 14.30 2.85
CA GLN A 155 31.92 12.96 2.95
C GLN A 155 30.98 11.95 2.27
N PRO A 156 31.46 11.15 1.30
CA PRO A 156 30.60 10.30 0.47
C PRO A 156 29.86 9.22 1.25
N THR A 157 30.45 8.67 2.30
CA THR A 157 29.89 7.56 3.10
C THR A 157 29.03 8.02 4.28
N ARG A 158 29.02 9.33 4.58
CA ARG A 158 28.24 9.89 5.69
C ARG A 158 26.79 10.13 5.27
N GLU A 159 25.86 9.82 6.15
CA GLU A 159 24.47 10.26 6.03
C GLU A 159 24.31 11.69 6.54
N TYR A 160 23.69 12.53 5.74
CA TYR A 160 23.38 13.91 6.04
C TYR A 160 21.87 14.09 6.19
N ALA A 161 21.44 14.48 7.36
CA ALA A 161 20.05 14.91 7.59
C ALA A 161 19.92 16.40 7.28
N PHE A 162 18.80 16.82 6.70
CA PHE A 162 18.53 18.22 6.37
C PHE A 162 17.05 18.55 6.27
N GLN A 163 16.77 19.85 6.28
CA GLN A 163 15.45 20.41 6.00
C GLN A 163 15.58 21.72 5.21
N TYR A 164 14.57 22.01 4.41
CA TYR A 164 14.36 23.36 3.90
C TYR A 164 13.75 24.25 4.97
N TYR A 165 14.22 25.49 5.03
CA TYR A 165 13.65 26.56 5.83
C TYR A 165 13.16 27.64 4.87
N VAL A 166 11.85 27.70 4.67
CA VAL A 166 11.23 28.58 3.66
C VAL A 166 10.14 29.42 4.30
N GLY A 167 9.87 30.59 3.76
CA GLY A 167 8.80 31.39 4.30
C GLY A 167 8.57 32.71 3.58
N THR A 168 7.70 33.53 4.16
CA THR A 168 7.36 34.86 3.67
C THR A 168 7.81 35.93 4.67
N ARG A 169 8.07 37.13 4.18
CA ARG A 169 8.37 38.30 5.04
C ARG A 169 7.17 38.73 5.89
N ALA A 170 5.97 38.24 5.54
CA ALA A 170 4.76 38.40 6.35
C ALA A 170 4.71 37.51 7.59
N GLY A 171 5.67 36.59 7.77
CA GLY A 171 5.85 35.81 8.99
C GLY A 171 5.49 34.32 8.87
N GLU A 172 5.10 33.83 7.69
CA GLU A 172 4.99 32.40 7.46
C GLU A 172 6.40 31.79 7.42
N ILE A 173 6.62 30.74 8.19
CA ILE A 173 7.88 29.99 8.23
C ILE A 173 7.56 28.50 8.25
N LEU A 174 8.19 27.76 7.35
CA LEU A 174 8.04 26.31 7.23
C LEU A 174 9.40 25.63 7.36
N ARG A 175 9.40 24.48 8.04
CA ARG A 175 10.48 23.49 8.04
C ARG A 175 9.96 22.29 7.26
N LEU A 176 10.59 21.99 6.12
CA LEU A 176 10.11 20.97 5.20
C LEU A 176 11.20 19.95 4.91
N ALA A 177 10.81 18.70 4.88
CA ALA A 177 11.60 17.65 4.25
C ALA A 177 11.48 17.75 2.72
N ASP A 178 12.35 17.07 2.00
CA ASP A 178 12.34 16.97 0.54
C ASP A 178 11.41 15.84 0.09
N ALA A 179 10.49 16.12 -0.83
CA ALA A 179 9.52 15.15 -1.33
C ALA A 179 10.14 13.96 -2.09
N TYR A 180 11.39 14.10 -2.55
CA TYR A 180 12.14 13.07 -3.27
C TYR A 180 13.13 12.32 -2.39
N SER A 181 13.01 12.46 -1.06
CA SER A 181 13.84 11.77 -0.09
C SER A 181 13.63 10.27 -0.14
N ARG A 182 14.74 9.53 -0.18
CA ARG A 182 14.74 8.05 -0.13
C ARG A 182 14.85 7.52 1.30
N LYS A 183 15.09 8.39 2.25
CA LYS A 183 15.12 8.12 3.68
C LYS A 183 14.72 9.39 4.43
N ILE A 184 13.90 9.23 5.42
CA ILE A 184 13.50 10.32 6.32
C ILE A 184 13.75 9.95 7.78
N LEU A 185 13.73 10.94 8.65
CA LEU A 185 13.71 10.76 10.09
C LEU A 185 12.43 11.37 10.63
N ASP A 186 11.67 10.56 11.36
CA ASP A 186 10.45 10.98 12.04
C ASP A 186 10.67 10.93 13.56
N PRO A 187 10.73 12.09 14.25
CA PRO A 187 11.00 12.14 15.69
C PRO A 187 9.91 11.48 16.54
N ASP A 188 8.71 11.40 16.01
CA ASP A 188 7.56 10.88 16.74
C ASP A 188 7.46 9.35 16.66
N ASN A 189 7.85 8.75 15.55
CA ASN A 189 7.61 7.34 15.25
C ASN A 189 8.87 6.47 15.18
N ASP A 190 10.00 6.95 14.66
CA ASP A 190 11.22 6.15 14.44
C ASP A 190 11.74 5.48 15.74
N LYS A 191 11.62 6.15 16.88
CA LYS A 191 12.04 5.65 18.19
C LYS A 191 11.33 4.36 18.66
N TYR A 192 10.21 4.01 18.02
CA TYR A 192 9.45 2.80 18.32
C TYR A 192 9.75 1.65 17.36
N ILE A 193 10.56 1.87 16.33
CA ILE A 193 10.97 0.81 15.41
C ILE A 193 12.06 -0.02 16.06
N PRO A 194 11.88 -1.36 16.17
CA PRO A 194 12.89 -2.22 16.77
C PRO A 194 14.21 -2.19 16.00
N SER A 195 15.33 -2.22 16.70
CA SER A 195 16.66 -2.32 16.06
C SER A 195 16.88 -3.63 15.28
N SER A 196 16.10 -4.68 15.55
CA SER A 196 16.06 -5.90 14.76
C SER A 196 15.43 -5.69 13.36
N THR A 197 14.48 -4.78 13.26
CA THR A 197 13.81 -4.40 12.00
C THR A 197 14.59 -3.34 11.25
N TYR A 198 15.09 -2.32 11.97
CA TYR A 198 15.88 -1.24 11.36
C TYR A 198 17.18 -1.03 12.15
N PRO A 199 18.24 -1.83 11.90
CA PRO A 199 19.54 -1.66 12.55
C PRO A 199 20.20 -0.36 12.11
N ASP A 200 21.08 0.17 12.96
CA ASP A 200 21.91 1.36 12.70
C ASP A 200 21.09 2.60 12.28
N ALA A 201 19.90 2.77 12.88
CA ALA A 201 19.06 3.93 12.64
C ALA A 201 19.83 5.21 12.97
N LYS A 202 19.83 6.19 12.04
CA LYS A 202 20.44 7.49 12.28
C LYS A 202 19.72 8.20 13.41
N GLU A 203 20.48 8.67 14.40
CA GLU A 203 19.93 9.47 15.50
C GLU A 203 19.30 10.76 14.98
N TYR A 204 18.13 11.10 15.51
CA TYR A 204 17.41 12.31 15.13
C TYR A 204 18.19 13.56 15.56
N PRO A 205 18.52 14.50 14.65
CA PRO A 205 19.34 15.66 14.96
C PRO A 205 18.64 16.67 15.87
N LYS A 206 19.37 17.19 16.88
CA LYS A 206 18.81 18.21 17.80
C LYS A 206 18.37 19.52 17.14
N GLY A 207 18.90 19.82 15.94
CA GLY A 207 18.55 21.03 15.19
C GLY A 207 17.35 20.86 14.25
N ALA A 208 16.84 19.64 14.08
CA ALA A 208 15.70 19.36 13.22
C ALA A 208 14.37 19.64 13.95
N VAL A 209 13.30 19.87 13.18
CA VAL A 209 11.93 20.08 13.69
C VAL A 209 10.95 19.30 12.79
N GLY A 210 10.26 18.30 13.33
CA GLY A 210 9.41 17.43 12.55
C GLY A 210 10.22 16.53 11.60
N ILE A 211 9.62 16.10 10.51
CA ILE A 211 10.26 15.14 9.60
C ILE A 211 11.46 15.78 8.88
N ALA A 212 12.60 15.09 8.88
CA ALA A 212 13.82 15.52 8.21
C ALA A 212 14.23 14.54 7.10
N SER A 213 14.72 15.06 5.99
CA SER A 213 15.28 14.30 4.88
C SER A 213 16.67 13.79 5.19
N VAL A 214 17.04 12.64 4.63
CA VAL A 214 18.41 12.10 4.70
C VAL A 214 18.91 11.75 3.32
N PHE A 215 20.17 12.12 3.04
CA PHE A 215 20.89 11.63 1.87
C PHE A 215 22.26 11.08 2.23
N LYS A 216 22.76 10.17 1.40
CA LYS A 216 24.13 9.62 1.40
C LYS A 216 24.61 9.61 -0.04
N ILE A 217 25.80 10.16 -0.31
CA ILE A 217 26.30 10.29 -1.68
C ILE A 217 26.68 8.92 -2.23
N GLN A 218 27.53 8.20 -1.53
CA GLN A 218 27.90 6.83 -1.88
C GLN A 218 26.93 5.88 -1.17
N ARG A 219 25.97 5.36 -1.93
CA ARG A 219 25.04 4.37 -1.42
C ARG A 219 25.67 2.99 -1.46
N ASP A 220 25.22 2.14 -0.53
CA ASP A 220 25.60 0.75 -0.52
C ASP A 220 24.92 0.05 -1.69
N SER A 221 25.70 -0.67 -2.50
CA SER A 221 25.16 -1.49 -3.59
C SER A 221 24.57 -2.78 -3.02
N TYR A 222 23.43 -3.22 -3.59
CA TYR A 222 22.91 -4.56 -3.34
C TYR A 222 23.43 -5.53 -4.42
N ASP A 223 24.01 -6.66 -4.00
CA ASP A 223 24.45 -7.70 -4.93
C ASP A 223 23.31 -8.69 -5.19
N TRP A 224 22.58 -8.45 -6.28
CA TRP A 224 21.47 -9.27 -6.69
C TRP A 224 21.93 -10.69 -7.09
N LYS A 225 21.38 -11.70 -6.44
CA LYS A 225 21.61 -13.11 -6.78
C LYS A 225 20.90 -13.47 -8.08
N VAL A 226 19.67 -13.02 -8.25
CA VAL A 226 18.89 -13.19 -9.48
C VAL A 226 19.07 -11.97 -10.37
N LYS A 227 19.91 -12.10 -11.41
CA LYS A 227 20.22 -10.98 -12.31
C LYS A 227 19.22 -10.78 -13.42
N ASN A 228 18.55 -11.85 -13.86
CA ASN A 228 17.62 -11.88 -14.99
C ASN A 228 16.35 -12.64 -14.59
N PHE A 229 15.49 -12.01 -13.81
CA PHE A 229 14.20 -12.57 -13.47
C PHE A 229 13.26 -12.47 -14.66
N ARG A 230 12.48 -13.52 -14.89
CA ARG A 230 11.38 -13.51 -15.87
C ARG A 230 10.06 -13.49 -15.13
N ILE A 231 9.28 -12.45 -15.39
CA ILE A 231 7.93 -12.32 -14.84
C ILE A 231 7.07 -13.48 -15.37
N PRO A 232 6.30 -14.18 -14.52
CA PRO A 232 5.37 -15.20 -14.94
C PRO A 232 4.33 -14.64 -15.92
N ASP A 233 3.74 -15.52 -16.74
CA ASP A 233 2.66 -15.14 -17.67
C ASP A 233 1.55 -14.41 -16.92
N LYS A 234 1.31 -13.14 -17.28
CA LYS A 234 0.31 -12.28 -16.66
C LYS A 234 -1.11 -12.84 -16.72
N ASN A 235 -1.42 -13.65 -17.73
CA ASN A 235 -2.71 -14.31 -17.87
C ASN A 235 -2.91 -15.46 -16.87
N ASN A 236 -1.84 -15.90 -16.23
CA ASN A 236 -1.84 -17.01 -15.27
C ASN A 236 -1.16 -16.65 -13.96
N LEU A 237 -1.16 -15.37 -13.57
CA LEU A 237 -0.69 -14.94 -12.27
C LEU A 237 -1.58 -15.50 -11.17
N MET A 238 -0.93 -16.04 -10.14
CA MET A 238 -1.52 -16.47 -8.89
C MET A 238 -0.88 -15.62 -7.79
N ILE A 239 -1.57 -14.56 -7.42
CA ILE A 239 -1.06 -13.47 -6.58
C ILE A 239 -1.44 -13.76 -5.13
N TYR A 240 -0.50 -13.57 -4.22
CA TYR A 240 -0.74 -13.54 -2.78
C TYR A 240 -0.65 -12.10 -2.29
N GLU A 241 -1.79 -11.51 -1.94
CA GLU A 241 -1.86 -10.16 -1.36
C GLU A 241 -1.39 -10.23 0.09
N LEU A 242 -0.45 -9.38 0.48
CA LEU A 242 0.30 -9.48 1.72
C LEU A 242 0.43 -8.15 2.44
N LEU A 243 -0.07 -8.07 3.67
CA LEU A 243 0.22 -7.02 4.63
C LEU A 243 1.36 -7.48 5.55
N LEU A 244 2.53 -6.90 5.42
CA LEU A 244 3.73 -7.27 6.21
C LEU A 244 3.46 -7.20 7.72
N ARG A 245 2.78 -6.15 8.19
CA ARG A 245 2.44 -5.90 9.59
C ARG A 245 1.71 -7.07 10.26
N ASP A 246 0.79 -7.73 9.54
CA ASP A 246 -0.12 -8.74 10.06
C ASP A 246 0.16 -10.14 9.47
N PHE A 247 1.40 -10.40 9.03
CA PHE A 247 1.75 -11.69 8.43
C PHE A 247 2.58 -12.60 9.36
N THR A 248 3.50 -12.01 10.11
CA THR A 248 4.35 -12.73 11.06
C THR A 248 4.43 -12.01 12.40
N ALA A 249 4.97 -12.68 13.41
CA ALA A 249 5.09 -12.09 14.75
C ALA A 249 6.00 -10.85 14.80
N THR A 250 7.00 -10.76 13.90
CA THR A 250 7.86 -9.57 13.79
C THR A 250 7.17 -8.45 13.02
N GLY A 251 6.21 -8.77 12.13
CA GLY A 251 5.49 -7.80 11.32
C GLY A 251 6.38 -7.03 10.34
N ASP A 252 7.47 -7.63 9.90
CA ASP A 252 8.49 -7.00 9.07
C ASP A 252 8.98 -7.92 7.92
N LEU A 253 9.89 -7.41 7.10
CA LEU A 253 10.45 -8.14 5.97
C LEU A 253 11.25 -9.39 6.40
N ASN A 254 11.90 -9.37 7.56
CA ASN A 254 12.64 -10.55 8.04
C ASN A 254 11.70 -11.73 8.26
N GLY A 255 10.60 -11.50 8.99
CA GLY A 255 9.59 -12.53 9.19
C GLY A 255 8.93 -12.97 7.89
N ALA A 256 8.63 -12.04 6.99
CA ALA A 256 8.04 -12.37 5.69
C ALA A 256 8.98 -13.23 4.83
N MET A 257 10.29 -12.94 4.81
CA MET A 257 11.29 -13.75 4.09
C MET A 257 11.34 -15.22 4.56
N GLU A 258 11.10 -15.48 5.84
CA GLU A 258 11.02 -16.86 6.37
C GLU A 258 9.81 -17.64 5.80
N LYS A 259 8.77 -16.95 5.37
CA LYS A 259 7.53 -17.53 4.85
C LYS A 259 7.47 -17.66 3.32
N ILE A 260 8.44 -17.14 2.57
CA ILE A 260 8.47 -17.26 1.11
C ILE A 260 8.44 -18.72 0.65
N GLY A 261 9.17 -19.60 1.36
CA GLY A 261 9.14 -21.04 1.09
C GLY A 261 7.73 -21.66 1.24
N TYR A 262 6.94 -21.20 2.20
CA TYR A 262 5.54 -21.60 2.37
C TYR A 262 4.69 -21.17 1.18
N LEU A 263 4.74 -19.90 0.78
CA LEU A 263 3.99 -19.37 -0.37
C LEU A 263 4.35 -20.12 -1.66
N LYS A 264 5.64 -20.39 -1.86
CA LYS A 264 6.11 -21.22 -2.98
C LYS A 264 5.56 -22.64 -2.96
N SER A 265 5.50 -23.28 -1.78
CA SER A 265 4.98 -24.64 -1.62
C SER A 265 3.49 -24.73 -1.96
N LEU A 266 2.73 -23.65 -1.74
CA LEU A 266 1.34 -23.55 -2.16
C LEU A 266 1.20 -23.39 -3.69
N GLY A 267 2.19 -22.80 -4.35
CA GLY A 267 2.19 -22.63 -5.80
C GLY A 267 1.91 -21.22 -6.31
N PHE A 268 1.88 -20.22 -5.42
CA PHE A 268 1.83 -18.81 -5.82
C PHE A 268 3.05 -18.43 -6.65
N ASN A 269 2.87 -17.57 -7.63
CA ASN A 269 3.93 -17.09 -8.52
C ASN A 269 4.08 -15.56 -8.52
N ALA A 270 3.31 -14.87 -7.68
CA ALA A 270 3.46 -13.46 -7.41
C ALA A 270 3.06 -13.14 -5.97
N VAL A 271 3.71 -12.13 -5.37
CA VAL A 271 3.32 -11.48 -4.12
C VAL A 271 3.00 -10.02 -4.43
N GLU A 272 1.86 -9.56 -3.96
CA GLU A 272 1.47 -8.16 -3.97
C GLU A 272 1.60 -7.62 -2.55
N LEU A 273 2.56 -6.75 -2.32
CA LEU A 273 2.72 -6.08 -1.03
C LEU A 273 1.74 -4.93 -0.94
N MET A 274 0.89 -4.91 0.08
CA MET A 274 0.14 -3.71 0.46
C MET A 274 1.10 -2.55 0.66
N PRO A 275 0.64 -1.28 0.61
CA PRO A 275 1.54 -0.14 0.44
C PRO A 275 2.72 -0.12 1.41
N VAL A 276 3.91 -0.03 0.85
CA VAL A 276 5.20 -0.04 1.57
C VAL A 276 5.99 1.27 1.42
N GLN A 277 5.46 2.25 0.71
CA GLN A 277 6.04 3.59 0.69
C GLN A 277 5.83 4.22 2.07
N GLU A 278 6.75 5.09 2.50
CA GLU A 278 6.71 5.68 3.84
C GLU A 278 5.36 6.35 4.11
N PHE A 279 4.68 5.92 5.18
CA PHE A 279 3.38 6.39 5.60
C PHE A 279 3.42 7.04 7.00
N ASP A 280 2.38 7.78 7.37
CA ASP A 280 2.31 8.38 8.70
C ASP A 280 2.14 7.32 9.79
N GLY A 281 3.05 7.31 10.76
CA GLY A 281 3.09 6.36 11.88
C GLY A 281 3.80 5.05 11.51
N ASN A 282 3.77 4.07 12.44
CA ASN A 282 4.38 2.74 12.26
C ASN A 282 3.35 1.60 12.21
N ASP A 283 2.07 1.92 12.32
CA ASP A 283 0.98 0.94 12.41
C ASP A 283 -0.16 1.33 11.46
N SER A 284 -0.02 0.96 10.19
CA SER A 284 -0.96 1.31 9.13
C SER A 284 -1.10 0.15 8.13
N TRP A 285 -2.13 0.20 7.31
CA TRP A 285 -2.22 -0.56 6.07
C TRP A 285 -1.35 0.05 4.95
N GLY A 286 -0.85 1.31 5.14
CA GLY A 286 -0.01 2.03 4.20
C GLY A 286 -0.76 2.98 3.26
N TYR A 287 -2.09 3.06 3.32
CA TYR A 287 -2.89 3.96 2.47
C TYR A 287 -2.92 5.42 2.94
N ASN A 288 -1.96 5.81 3.77
CA ASN A 288 -1.69 7.19 4.20
C ASN A 288 -0.25 7.61 3.90
N PRO A 289 0.20 7.50 2.62
CA PRO A 289 1.60 7.75 2.28
C PRO A 289 1.99 9.21 2.48
N CYS A 290 3.21 9.43 2.95
CA CYS A 290 3.79 10.76 3.14
C CYS A 290 5.08 10.99 2.35
N PHE A 291 5.86 9.93 2.02
CA PHE A 291 7.05 10.03 1.17
C PHE A 291 7.10 8.87 0.19
N TYR A 292 7.04 9.18 -1.10
CA TYR A 292 6.90 8.17 -2.16
C TYR A 292 8.22 7.54 -2.60
N PHE A 293 9.34 8.21 -2.37
CA PHE A 293 10.68 7.70 -2.71
C PHE A 293 11.37 6.97 -1.56
N ALA A 294 10.84 7.05 -0.36
CA ALA A 294 11.25 6.25 0.79
C ALA A 294 10.34 5.05 0.97
N LEU A 295 10.90 3.90 1.30
CA LEU A 295 10.13 2.74 1.76
C LEU A 295 10.08 2.74 3.29
N ASP A 296 8.98 2.25 3.85
CA ASP A 296 8.67 2.39 5.26
C ASP A 296 9.65 1.63 6.16
N LYS A 297 10.21 2.35 7.11
CA LYS A 297 11.22 1.85 8.06
C LYS A 297 10.65 0.83 9.05
N ALA A 298 9.35 0.87 9.32
CA ALA A 298 8.69 -0.10 10.19
C ALA A 298 8.74 -1.53 9.61
N TYR A 299 8.98 -1.67 8.32
CA TYR A 299 9.14 -2.97 7.67
C TYR A 299 10.59 -3.38 7.44
N GLY A 300 11.54 -2.44 7.40
CA GLY A 300 12.95 -2.76 7.24
C GLY A 300 13.75 -1.69 6.49
N THR A 301 15.01 -2.01 6.25
CA THR A 301 15.94 -1.16 5.49
C THR A 301 15.79 -1.36 3.99
N ASP A 302 16.30 -0.42 3.19
CA ASP A 302 16.45 -0.55 1.72
C ASP A 302 17.04 -1.90 1.32
N HIS A 303 18.07 -2.34 2.04
CA HIS A 303 18.72 -3.63 1.79
C HIS A 303 17.79 -4.81 2.03
N MET A 304 16.94 -4.76 3.07
CA MET A 304 15.95 -5.80 3.39
C MET A 304 14.85 -5.89 2.35
N TYR A 305 14.37 -4.74 1.82
CA TYR A 305 13.43 -4.74 0.70
C TYR A 305 14.02 -5.42 -0.54
N LYS A 306 15.26 -5.07 -0.91
CA LYS A 306 15.96 -5.73 -2.04
C LYS A 306 16.17 -7.21 -1.79
N ALA A 307 16.54 -7.60 -0.55
CA ALA A 307 16.70 -8.99 -0.18
C ALA A 307 15.40 -9.80 -0.24
N PHE A 308 14.27 -9.20 0.16
CA PHE A 308 12.94 -9.81 0.04
C PHE A 308 12.58 -10.06 -1.44
N ILE A 309 12.77 -9.06 -2.29
CA ILE A 309 12.48 -9.16 -3.73
C ILE A 309 13.37 -10.22 -4.38
N ASP A 310 14.69 -10.19 -4.11
CA ASP A 310 15.62 -11.17 -4.62
C ASP A 310 15.28 -12.60 -4.17
N LYS A 311 14.85 -12.75 -2.92
CA LYS A 311 14.40 -14.03 -2.36
C LYS A 311 13.12 -14.54 -3.07
N CYS A 312 12.18 -13.67 -3.38
CA CYS A 312 11.01 -14.02 -4.18
C CYS A 312 11.42 -14.46 -5.60
N HIS A 313 12.34 -13.73 -6.22
CA HIS A 313 12.88 -14.08 -7.54
C HIS A 313 13.64 -15.41 -7.54
N GLU A 314 14.41 -15.74 -6.49
CA GLU A 314 15.08 -17.05 -6.34
C GLU A 314 14.10 -18.23 -6.44
N VAL A 315 12.87 -18.05 -5.99
CA VAL A 315 11.85 -19.10 -6.02
C VAL A 315 10.88 -18.96 -7.20
N GLY A 316 11.10 -18.00 -8.09
CA GLY A 316 10.27 -17.76 -9.29
C GLY A 316 8.95 -17.06 -8.99
N MET A 317 8.91 -16.17 -8.00
CA MET A 317 7.76 -15.34 -7.64
C MET A 317 8.03 -13.88 -7.99
N ALA A 318 7.12 -13.25 -8.73
CA ALA A 318 7.14 -11.82 -8.99
C ALA A 318 6.75 -11.02 -7.72
N VAL A 319 7.23 -9.79 -7.62
CA VAL A 319 6.87 -8.88 -6.53
C VAL A 319 6.20 -7.63 -7.11
N LEU A 320 4.98 -7.39 -6.68
CA LEU A 320 4.18 -6.21 -7.06
C LEU A 320 4.06 -5.29 -5.85
N PHE A 321 4.18 -3.97 -6.08
CA PHE A 321 3.90 -2.98 -5.04
C PHE A 321 2.52 -2.38 -5.25
N ASP A 322 1.74 -2.35 -4.18
CA ASP A 322 0.54 -1.54 -4.11
C ASP A 322 0.96 -0.08 -3.89
N VAL A 323 0.52 0.81 -4.79
CA VAL A 323 0.91 2.22 -4.83
C VAL A 323 -0.29 3.14 -4.79
N VAL A 324 -0.20 4.17 -3.95
CA VAL A 324 -1.30 5.08 -3.65
C VAL A 324 -1.00 6.45 -4.24
N TYR A 325 -1.51 6.73 -5.43
CA TYR A 325 -1.34 8.05 -6.08
C TYR A 325 -2.64 8.86 -6.16
N ASN A 326 -3.75 8.34 -5.64
CA ASN A 326 -4.98 9.12 -5.54
C ASN A 326 -4.82 10.30 -4.57
N HIS A 327 -4.11 10.09 -3.48
CA HIS A 327 -3.98 11.06 -2.39
C HIS A 327 -2.65 10.92 -1.65
N ALA A 328 -2.32 11.93 -0.84
CA ALA A 328 -1.23 11.88 0.13
C ALA A 328 -1.70 12.38 1.50
N SER A 329 -0.99 11.99 2.56
CA SER A 329 -1.23 12.51 3.90
C SER A 329 -0.86 13.98 4.04
N GLY A 330 -1.34 14.64 5.11
CA GLY A 330 -1.00 16.04 5.40
C GLY A 330 0.47 16.27 5.77
N SER A 331 1.24 15.22 6.00
CA SER A 331 2.70 15.29 6.26
C SER A 331 3.52 15.39 4.98
N HIS A 332 2.92 15.14 3.81
CA HIS A 332 3.62 15.22 2.53
C HIS A 332 4.16 16.63 2.27
N PRO A 333 5.45 16.81 1.87
CA PRO A 333 6.06 18.12 1.68
C PRO A 333 5.31 19.04 0.71
N PHE A 334 4.77 18.52 -0.39
CA PHE A 334 3.98 19.30 -1.34
C PHE A 334 2.66 19.81 -0.75
N ALA A 335 2.04 19.05 0.16
CA ALA A 335 0.86 19.52 0.89
C ALA A 335 1.24 20.66 1.84
N ARG A 336 2.35 20.48 2.59
CA ARG A 336 2.82 21.44 3.60
C ARG A 336 3.33 22.75 3.00
N LEU A 337 3.91 22.75 1.81
CA LEU A 337 4.49 23.94 1.18
C LEU A 337 3.42 25.01 0.91
N TYR A 338 2.20 24.60 0.56
CA TYR A 338 1.05 25.49 0.36
C TYR A 338 -0.14 24.94 1.16
N TRP A 339 -0.18 25.33 2.45
CA TRP A 339 -1.15 24.84 3.43
C TRP A 339 -2.07 25.93 3.95
N ASP A 340 -3.37 25.68 3.97
CA ASP A 340 -4.37 26.52 4.62
C ASP A 340 -4.49 26.13 6.10
N THR A 341 -3.72 26.78 6.93
CA THR A 341 -3.69 26.52 8.38
C THR A 341 -5.04 26.71 9.06
N LYS A 342 -5.85 27.66 8.55
CA LYS A 342 -7.17 27.95 9.13
C LYS A 342 -8.16 26.79 8.94
N ASN A 343 -8.11 26.16 7.79
CA ASN A 343 -9.02 25.08 7.43
C ASN A 343 -8.37 23.70 7.54
N ASN A 344 -7.09 23.61 7.96
CA ASN A 344 -6.31 22.40 8.10
C ASN A 344 -6.34 21.52 6.85
N ARG A 345 -5.99 22.10 5.70
CA ARG A 345 -5.98 21.42 4.39
C ARG A 345 -5.01 22.09 3.43
N THR A 346 -4.84 21.50 2.26
CA THR A 346 -4.08 22.11 1.15
C THR A 346 -4.72 23.44 0.71
N ALA A 347 -3.89 24.45 0.43
CA ALA A 347 -4.35 25.78 0.04
C ALA A 347 -4.90 25.77 -1.39
N ALA A 348 -5.73 26.75 -1.73
CA ALA A 348 -6.36 26.85 -3.05
C ALA A 348 -5.37 27.08 -4.20
N ASP A 349 -4.20 27.62 -3.90
CA ASP A 349 -3.10 27.86 -4.82
C ASP A 349 -2.04 26.74 -4.84
N ASN A 350 -2.22 25.68 -4.06
CA ASN A 350 -1.35 24.51 -4.11
C ASN A 350 -1.35 23.88 -5.51
N PRO A 351 -0.19 23.76 -6.22
CA PRO A 351 -0.17 23.30 -7.59
C PRO A 351 -0.27 21.77 -7.77
N TRP A 352 -0.16 21.01 -6.70
CA TRP A 352 -0.22 19.53 -6.74
C TRP A 352 -1.57 18.96 -6.30
N PHE A 353 -2.28 19.66 -5.40
CA PHE A 353 -3.47 19.11 -4.75
C PHE A 353 -4.74 19.88 -5.11
N ASN A 354 -5.85 19.19 -5.05
CA ASN A 354 -7.18 19.79 -5.01
C ASN A 354 -7.49 20.26 -3.58
N VAL A 355 -8.26 21.33 -3.45
CA VAL A 355 -8.79 21.79 -2.15
C VAL A 355 -9.88 20.85 -1.65
N LYS A 356 -10.63 20.34 -2.62
CA LYS A 356 -11.67 19.34 -2.46
C LYS A 356 -11.61 18.43 -3.68
N GLU A 357 -11.68 17.14 -3.43
CA GLU A 357 -11.76 16.12 -4.46
C GLU A 357 -12.98 16.33 -5.37
N PRO A 358 -12.86 16.13 -6.70
CA PRO A 358 -13.99 16.22 -7.63
C PRO A 358 -14.87 14.97 -7.63
N HIS A 359 -14.47 13.90 -6.95
CA HIS A 359 -15.11 12.59 -6.90
C HIS A 359 -15.49 12.22 -5.44
N PRO A 360 -16.28 11.16 -5.20
CA PRO A 360 -16.73 10.79 -3.84
C PRO A 360 -15.65 10.08 -2.98
N TYR A 361 -14.45 9.89 -3.51
CA TYR A 361 -13.34 9.17 -2.85
C TYR A 361 -12.38 10.13 -2.14
N GLY A 362 -12.94 11.01 -1.29
CA GLY A 362 -12.18 11.99 -0.50
C GLY A 362 -11.47 11.32 0.67
N VAL A 363 -10.20 10.96 0.48
CA VAL A 363 -9.31 10.41 1.48
C VAL A 363 -8.08 11.31 1.57
N PHE A 364 -7.73 11.78 2.75
CA PHE A 364 -6.59 12.69 2.97
C PHE A 364 -6.59 13.91 2.02
N HIS A 365 -5.53 14.11 1.22
CA HIS A 365 -5.39 15.24 0.29
C HIS A 365 -5.27 14.71 -1.14
N ASP A 366 -6.22 15.06 -1.95
CA ASP A 366 -6.42 14.55 -3.31
C ASP A 366 -5.42 15.17 -4.30
N PHE A 367 -4.66 14.33 -5.01
CA PHE A 367 -3.76 14.79 -6.07
C PHE A 367 -4.53 15.22 -7.33
N ASN A 368 -4.13 16.35 -7.87
CA ASN A 368 -4.65 16.82 -9.16
C ASN A 368 -3.86 16.19 -10.31
N HIS A 369 -4.34 15.08 -10.88
CA HIS A 369 -3.67 14.38 -11.98
C HIS A 369 -3.68 15.14 -13.33
N ASP A 370 -4.42 16.24 -13.46
CA ASP A 370 -4.29 17.15 -14.61
C ASP A 370 -3.05 18.06 -14.47
N SER A 371 -2.49 18.20 -13.27
CA SER A 371 -1.27 18.95 -13.04
C SER A 371 -0.06 18.23 -13.66
N PRO A 372 0.69 18.89 -14.55
CA PRO A 372 1.91 18.32 -15.10
C PRO A 372 2.97 18.03 -14.02
N LEU A 373 2.93 18.73 -12.89
CA LEU A 373 3.81 18.51 -11.74
C LEU A 373 3.50 17.16 -11.06
N VAL A 374 2.22 16.86 -10.87
CA VAL A 374 1.78 15.57 -10.31
C VAL A 374 2.16 14.43 -11.24
N ARG A 375 1.89 14.58 -12.55
CA ARG A 375 2.25 13.57 -13.55
C ARG A 375 3.76 13.31 -13.58
N ALA A 376 4.57 14.37 -13.59
CA ALA A 376 6.02 14.22 -13.55
C ALA A 376 6.51 13.53 -12.27
N PHE A 377 5.93 13.86 -11.12
CA PHE A 377 6.25 13.24 -9.84
C PHE A 377 5.93 11.74 -9.82
N VAL A 378 4.70 11.37 -10.22
CA VAL A 378 4.27 9.97 -10.27
C VAL A 378 5.12 9.16 -11.26
N LYS A 379 5.33 9.68 -12.47
CA LYS A 379 6.16 9.01 -13.51
C LYS A 379 7.59 8.78 -13.02
N ARG A 380 8.18 9.77 -12.36
CA ARG A 380 9.53 9.64 -11.78
C ARG A 380 9.56 8.60 -10.65
N ASN A 381 8.52 8.53 -9.84
CA ASN A 381 8.42 7.54 -8.77
C ASN A 381 8.26 6.11 -9.32
N LEU A 382 7.41 5.90 -10.32
CA LEU A 382 7.25 4.61 -10.98
C LEU A 382 8.57 4.09 -11.56
N LYS A 383 9.31 4.94 -12.30
CA LYS A 383 10.64 4.59 -12.82
C LYS A 383 11.61 4.23 -11.69
N PHE A 384 11.64 5.06 -10.65
CA PHE A 384 12.50 4.84 -9.48
C PHE A 384 12.26 3.48 -8.81
N LEU A 385 11.01 3.10 -8.56
CA LEU A 385 10.68 1.84 -7.91
C LEU A 385 11.10 0.63 -8.76
N LEU A 386 10.87 0.69 -10.07
CA LEU A 386 11.29 -0.36 -11.00
C LEU A 386 12.82 -0.49 -11.10
N GLU A 387 13.54 0.62 -11.22
CA GLU A 387 14.99 0.64 -11.42
C GLU A 387 15.76 0.33 -10.13
N GLU A 388 15.36 0.94 -9.00
CA GLU A 388 16.08 0.82 -7.73
C GLU A 388 15.80 -0.52 -7.04
N TYR A 389 14.52 -0.96 -7.02
CA TYR A 389 14.10 -2.16 -6.29
C TYR A 389 13.89 -3.37 -7.19
N ARG A 390 13.88 -3.21 -8.51
CA ARG A 390 13.64 -4.29 -9.48
C ARG A 390 12.35 -5.05 -9.21
N ILE A 391 11.30 -4.35 -8.77
CA ILE A 391 9.96 -4.93 -8.66
C ILE A 391 9.41 -5.25 -10.05
N ASP A 392 8.43 -6.14 -10.10
CA ASP A 392 7.90 -6.68 -11.35
C ASP A 392 6.61 -6.00 -11.80
N GLY A 393 6.14 -5.06 -11.03
CA GLY A 393 4.95 -4.29 -11.39
C GLY A 393 4.27 -3.64 -10.20
N PHE A 394 3.03 -3.20 -10.45
CA PHE A 394 2.25 -2.39 -9.53
C PHE A 394 0.79 -2.82 -9.47
N ARG A 395 0.18 -2.64 -8.31
CA ARG A 395 -1.26 -2.44 -8.18
C ARG A 395 -1.50 -0.99 -7.83
N PHE A 396 -2.29 -0.27 -8.60
CA PHE A 396 -2.65 1.13 -8.35
C PHE A 396 -3.95 1.21 -7.56
N ASP A 397 -3.86 1.85 -6.41
CA ASP A 397 -4.99 2.11 -5.52
C ASP A 397 -5.92 3.18 -6.09
N MET A 398 -7.24 2.97 -5.96
CA MET A 398 -8.29 3.95 -6.20
C MET A 398 -8.17 4.73 -7.53
N THR A 399 -7.80 4.08 -8.62
CA THR A 399 -7.58 4.74 -9.93
C THR A 399 -8.84 5.40 -10.50
N LYS A 400 -10.01 5.03 -10.00
CA LYS A 400 -11.28 5.71 -10.29
C LYS A 400 -11.24 7.21 -9.94
N GLY A 401 -10.41 7.61 -8.99
CA GLY A 401 -10.20 8.99 -8.57
C GLY A 401 -9.23 9.81 -9.46
N PHE A 402 -8.56 9.20 -10.46
CA PHE A 402 -7.56 9.91 -11.29
C PHE A 402 -8.23 10.80 -12.35
N THR A 403 -9.11 11.69 -11.92
CA THR A 403 -9.88 12.57 -12.82
C THR A 403 -10.18 13.91 -12.15
N GLN A 404 -10.39 14.95 -12.97
CA GLN A 404 -10.92 16.25 -12.52
C GLN A 404 -12.41 16.41 -12.88
N ASN A 405 -13.03 15.40 -13.49
CA ASN A 405 -14.46 15.40 -13.77
C ASN A 405 -15.26 15.19 -12.49
N SER A 406 -16.18 16.10 -12.18
CA SER A 406 -17.02 15.98 -11.00
C SER A 406 -17.97 14.79 -11.10
N SER A 407 -18.05 14.00 -10.05
CA SER A 407 -18.88 12.81 -9.98
C SER A 407 -19.50 12.59 -8.60
N THR A 408 -20.47 11.70 -8.54
CA THR A 408 -21.12 11.19 -7.32
C THR A 408 -20.87 9.68 -7.23
N GLU A 409 -21.23 9.03 -6.12
CA GLU A 409 -21.18 7.57 -5.97
C GLU A 409 -21.84 6.83 -7.16
N ALA A 410 -22.97 7.35 -7.65
CA ALA A 410 -23.70 6.74 -8.75
C ALA A 410 -23.03 6.94 -10.12
N THR A 411 -22.18 7.94 -10.29
CA THR A 411 -21.63 8.31 -11.60
C THR A 411 -20.10 8.18 -11.70
N ALA A 412 -19.41 7.97 -10.59
CA ALA A 412 -17.96 7.91 -10.57
C ALA A 412 -17.37 6.76 -11.42
N GLY A 413 -18.11 5.67 -11.57
CA GLY A 413 -17.74 4.55 -12.44
C GLY A 413 -18.10 4.74 -13.92
N SER A 414 -18.73 5.85 -14.31
CA SER A 414 -19.06 6.11 -15.72
C SER A 414 -17.79 6.34 -16.55
N TYR A 415 -17.87 6.04 -17.86
CA TYR A 415 -16.77 6.20 -18.80
C TYR A 415 -16.15 7.59 -18.76
N ASP A 416 -14.83 7.68 -18.59
CA ASP A 416 -14.06 8.92 -18.50
C ASP A 416 -12.77 8.87 -19.34
N ALA A 417 -12.81 9.48 -20.51
CA ALA A 417 -11.68 9.53 -21.43
C ALA A 417 -10.43 10.27 -20.86
N SER A 418 -10.63 11.24 -19.95
CA SER A 418 -9.52 11.96 -19.32
C SER A 418 -8.75 11.05 -18.36
N ARG A 419 -9.46 10.26 -17.58
CA ARG A 419 -8.91 9.27 -16.66
C ARG A 419 -8.16 8.15 -17.43
N ILE A 420 -8.74 7.66 -18.52
CA ILE A 420 -8.08 6.70 -19.41
C ILE A 420 -6.74 7.27 -19.91
N ALA A 421 -6.72 8.52 -20.38
CA ALA A 421 -5.50 9.15 -20.89
C ALA A 421 -4.40 9.26 -19.82
N ILE A 422 -4.77 9.58 -18.56
CA ILE A 422 -3.84 9.63 -17.44
C ILE A 422 -3.26 8.25 -17.14
N LEU A 423 -4.11 7.22 -17.06
CA LEU A 423 -3.66 5.86 -16.76
C LEU A 423 -2.80 5.27 -17.88
N LYS A 424 -3.11 5.56 -19.14
CA LYS A 424 -2.27 5.19 -20.29
C LYS A 424 -0.88 5.85 -20.21
N ASP A 425 -0.79 7.14 -19.86
CA ASP A 425 0.49 7.85 -19.69
C ASP A 425 1.36 7.23 -18.58
N TYR A 426 0.75 6.81 -17.47
CA TYR A 426 1.47 6.10 -16.41
C TYR A 426 1.90 4.68 -16.84
N ASN A 427 1.02 3.95 -17.49
CA ASN A 427 1.34 2.62 -18.02
C ASN A 427 2.49 2.69 -19.05
N GLU A 428 2.47 3.67 -19.94
CA GLU A 428 3.52 3.90 -20.93
C GLU A 428 4.88 4.13 -20.23
N THR A 429 4.89 4.93 -19.16
CA THR A 429 6.08 5.15 -18.34
C THR A 429 6.63 3.86 -17.71
N VAL A 430 5.74 2.99 -17.22
CA VAL A 430 6.13 1.68 -16.69
C VAL A 430 6.72 0.81 -17.80
N ARG A 431 6.09 0.79 -18.99
CA ARG A 431 6.55 0.01 -20.16
C ARG A 431 7.87 0.49 -20.73
N GLU A 432 8.19 1.78 -20.63
CA GLU A 432 9.52 2.32 -21.02
C GLU A 432 10.66 1.68 -20.22
N VAL A 433 10.44 1.37 -18.93
CA VAL A 433 11.44 0.74 -18.06
C VAL A 433 11.42 -0.78 -18.20
N ASN A 434 10.24 -1.37 -18.15
CA ASN A 434 10.06 -2.83 -18.26
C ASN A 434 8.78 -3.14 -19.05
N PRO A 435 8.91 -3.54 -20.34
CA PRO A 435 7.76 -3.88 -21.18
C PRO A 435 6.88 -5.00 -20.64
N GLU A 436 7.46 -5.91 -19.84
CA GLU A 436 6.76 -7.07 -19.27
C GLU A 436 6.15 -6.79 -17.89
N ALA A 437 6.40 -5.61 -17.29
CA ALA A 437 5.91 -5.29 -15.96
C ALA A 437 4.38 -5.49 -15.86
N VAL A 438 3.93 -5.95 -14.71
CA VAL A 438 2.51 -6.12 -14.40
C VAL A 438 1.94 -4.78 -13.93
N VAL A 439 0.81 -4.36 -14.52
CA VAL A 439 0.07 -3.17 -14.07
C VAL A 439 -1.36 -3.57 -13.78
N ILE A 440 -1.73 -3.53 -12.51
CA ILE A 440 -3.07 -3.86 -12.02
C ILE A 440 -3.72 -2.58 -11.50
N LEU A 441 -4.99 -2.37 -11.81
CA LEU A 441 -5.74 -1.19 -11.39
C LEU A 441 -6.91 -1.61 -10.49
N GLU A 442 -7.00 -1.00 -9.32
CA GLU A 442 -8.26 -0.97 -8.60
C GLU A 442 -9.13 0.12 -9.23
N HIS A 443 -10.06 -0.29 -10.08
CA HIS A 443 -10.76 0.64 -10.97
C HIS A 443 -12.28 0.61 -10.79
N PHE A 444 -12.91 -0.54 -10.98
CA PHE A 444 -14.36 -0.76 -10.80
C PHE A 444 -15.22 0.26 -11.56
N CYS A 445 -14.93 0.47 -12.83
CA CYS A 445 -15.63 1.38 -13.70
C CYS A 445 -16.46 0.66 -14.76
N ASP A 446 -17.00 1.43 -15.73
CA ASP A 446 -17.71 0.91 -16.89
C ASP A 446 -16.84 -0.08 -17.67
N GLU A 447 -17.44 -1.21 -18.10
CA GLU A 447 -16.70 -2.29 -18.80
C GLU A 447 -16.01 -1.80 -20.07
N LYS A 448 -16.56 -0.80 -20.76
CA LYS A 448 -15.91 -0.23 -21.95
C LYS A 448 -14.59 0.45 -21.58
N GLU A 449 -14.56 1.22 -20.49
CA GLU A 449 -13.35 1.87 -19.99
C GLU A 449 -12.31 0.82 -19.56
N GLU A 450 -12.75 -0.17 -18.76
CA GLU A 450 -11.88 -1.27 -18.33
C GLU A 450 -11.30 -2.04 -19.51
N SER A 451 -12.10 -2.27 -20.57
CA SER A 451 -11.63 -2.95 -21.78
C SER A 451 -10.58 -2.15 -22.54
N GLU A 452 -10.76 -0.84 -22.68
CA GLU A 452 -9.77 0.05 -23.31
C GLU A 452 -8.43 0.08 -22.54
N LEU A 453 -8.47 0.04 -21.21
CA LEU A 453 -7.27 -0.05 -20.38
C LEU A 453 -6.60 -1.42 -20.50
N ALA A 454 -7.39 -2.48 -20.55
CA ALA A 454 -6.88 -3.85 -20.69
C ALA A 454 -6.27 -4.10 -22.08
N GLU A 455 -6.76 -3.47 -23.15
CA GLU A 455 -6.17 -3.52 -24.50
C GLU A 455 -4.75 -2.93 -24.52
N GLU A 456 -4.44 -1.97 -23.62
CA GLU A 456 -3.08 -1.43 -23.41
C GLU A 456 -2.21 -2.31 -22.48
N GLY A 457 -2.70 -3.50 -22.15
CA GLY A 457 -1.97 -4.49 -21.35
C GLY A 457 -2.04 -4.31 -19.84
N MET A 458 -2.87 -3.40 -19.34
CA MET A 458 -3.22 -3.30 -17.92
C MET A 458 -4.21 -4.40 -17.54
N GLN A 459 -4.28 -4.70 -16.24
CA GLN A 459 -5.23 -5.66 -15.67
C GLN A 459 -6.07 -4.95 -14.62
N LEU A 460 -7.32 -5.36 -14.44
CA LEU A 460 -8.28 -4.70 -13.55
C LEU A 460 -8.70 -5.66 -12.44
N TRP A 461 -8.81 -5.19 -11.21
CA TRP A 461 -9.37 -5.95 -10.10
C TRP A 461 -10.83 -6.32 -10.39
N ARG A 462 -11.17 -7.59 -10.13
CA ARG A 462 -12.53 -8.10 -10.28
C ARG A 462 -13.01 -8.72 -8.98
N ASN A 463 -13.80 -7.96 -8.23
CA ASN A 463 -14.32 -8.35 -6.92
C ASN A 463 -15.50 -9.31 -7.04
N LEU A 464 -15.34 -10.54 -6.53
CA LEU A 464 -16.39 -11.55 -6.42
C LEU A 464 -16.69 -11.91 -4.96
N ASN A 465 -16.24 -11.12 -3.98
CA ASN A 465 -16.41 -11.43 -2.55
C ASN A 465 -17.87 -11.73 -2.21
N HIS A 466 -18.80 -10.88 -2.63
CA HIS A 466 -20.22 -11.08 -2.33
C HIS A 466 -20.73 -12.45 -2.80
N ALA A 467 -20.45 -12.84 -4.05
CA ALA A 467 -20.90 -14.10 -4.62
C ALA A 467 -20.28 -15.31 -3.91
N TYR A 468 -18.99 -15.24 -3.59
CA TYR A 468 -18.29 -16.30 -2.86
C TYR A 468 -18.68 -16.36 -1.38
N CYS A 469 -18.99 -15.25 -0.73
CA CYS A 469 -19.58 -15.21 0.62
C CYS A 469 -20.95 -15.88 0.64
N GLN A 470 -21.84 -15.55 -0.32
CA GLN A 470 -23.17 -16.20 -0.43
C GLN A 470 -23.02 -17.72 -0.61
N SER A 471 -22.14 -18.15 -1.51
CA SER A 471 -21.82 -19.56 -1.70
C SER A 471 -21.25 -20.22 -0.45
N ALA A 472 -20.31 -19.55 0.24
CA ALA A 472 -19.70 -20.05 1.47
C ALA A 472 -20.71 -20.24 2.60
N MET A 473 -21.67 -19.32 2.72
CA MET A 473 -22.74 -19.39 3.72
C MET A 473 -23.83 -20.42 3.39
N GLY A 474 -23.90 -20.94 2.17
CA GLY A 474 -24.91 -21.92 1.74
C GLY A 474 -26.12 -21.29 1.04
N TYR A 475 -26.07 -20.02 0.67
CA TYR A 475 -27.16 -19.29 0.02
C TYR A 475 -27.03 -19.28 -1.49
N PRO A 476 -28.02 -19.80 -2.25
CA PRO A 476 -28.02 -19.77 -3.71
C PRO A 476 -28.19 -18.33 -4.28
N SER A 477 -28.95 -17.49 -3.61
CA SER A 477 -29.19 -16.11 -4.04
C SER A 477 -27.88 -15.31 -4.12
N ASN A 478 -27.66 -14.61 -5.24
CA ASN A 478 -26.46 -13.78 -5.47
C ASN A 478 -25.13 -14.54 -5.43
N SER A 479 -25.16 -15.88 -5.64
CA SER A 479 -23.96 -16.72 -5.66
C SER A 479 -23.50 -17.03 -7.10
N ASP A 480 -23.75 -16.16 -8.07
CA ASP A 480 -23.35 -16.32 -9.47
C ASP A 480 -21.84 -16.05 -9.62
N PHE A 481 -21.09 -17.03 -10.12
CA PHE A 481 -19.66 -16.88 -10.38
C PHE A 481 -19.34 -16.43 -11.82
N THR A 482 -20.35 -16.27 -12.68
CA THR A 482 -20.15 -15.90 -14.09
C THR A 482 -19.26 -14.67 -14.27
N PRO A 483 -19.34 -13.61 -13.43
CA PRO A 483 -18.52 -12.40 -13.61
C PRO A 483 -17.02 -12.58 -13.35
N LEU A 484 -16.55 -13.76 -12.92
CA LEU A 484 -15.13 -14.03 -12.66
C LEU A 484 -14.27 -14.06 -13.93
N VAL A 485 -14.87 -14.36 -15.07
CA VAL A 485 -14.17 -14.60 -16.33
C VAL A 485 -14.57 -13.61 -17.42
N THR A 486 -13.66 -13.37 -18.36
CA THR A 486 -13.88 -12.41 -19.46
C THR A 486 -14.71 -13.00 -20.62
N PHE A 487 -15.07 -14.28 -20.56
CA PHE A 487 -15.86 -14.96 -21.62
C PHE A 487 -17.24 -14.36 -21.80
N GLY A 488 -17.56 -13.93 -23.02
CA GLY A 488 -18.85 -13.32 -23.35
C GLY A 488 -18.94 -11.82 -23.02
N THR A 489 -17.82 -11.19 -22.70
CA THR A 489 -17.68 -9.74 -22.49
C THR A 489 -16.77 -9.13 -23.56
N THR A 490 -16.57 -7.81 -23.53
CA THR A 490 -15.61 -7.10 -24.39
C THR A 490 -14.18 -7.13 -23.82
N MET A 491 -14.03 -7.55 -22.56
CA MET A 491 -12.76 -7.60 -21.87
C MET A 491 -11.79 -8.60 -22.50
N PRO A 492 -10.53 -8.23 -22.79
CA PRO A 492 -9.51 -9.16 -23.26
C PRO A 492 -9.27 -10.31 -22.28
N TYR A 493 -8.84 -11.47 -22.81
CA TYR A 493 -8.46 -12.60 -21.96
C TYR A 493 -7.38 -12.20 -20.94
N GLY A 494 -7.62 -12.55 -19.67
CA GLY A 494 -6.70 -12.19 -18.58
C GLY A 494 -6.75 -10.73 -18.15
N GLY A 495 -7.67 -9.92 -18.69
CA GLY A 495 -7.83 -8.52 -18.34
C GLY A 495 -8.36 -8.29 -16.91
N TRP A 496 -9.03 -9.28 -16.33
CA TRP A 496 -9.46 -9.23 -14.92
C TRP A 496 -8.62 -10.11 -14.02
N VAL A 497 -8.14 -9.53 -12.90
CA VAL A 497 -7.58 -10.24 -11.74
C VAL A 497 -8.71 -10.50 -10.77
N GLY A 498 -9.23 -11.72 -10.75
CA GLY A 498 -10.36 -12.08 -9.90
C GLY A 498 -9.94 -12.40 -8.47
N PHE A 499 -10.76 -12.03 -7.48
CA PHE A 499 -10.55 -12.42 -6.08
C PHE A 499 -11.85 -12.74 -5.35
N MET A 500 -11.74 -13.65 -4.36
CA MET A 500 -12.81 -14.00 -3.42
C MET A 500 -12.77 -13.10 -2.19
N GLU A 501 -11.59 -12.67 -1.81
CA GLU A 501 -11.28 -11.80 -0.67
C GLU A 501 -10.14 -10.87 -1.05
N SER A 502 -10.14 -9.65 -0.51
CA SER A 502 -9.01 -8.73 -0.43
C SER A 502 -8.93 -8.17 0.99
N HIS A 503 -7.98 -7.26 1.22
CA HIS A 503 -7.88 -6.56 2.50
C HIS A 503 -9.12 -5.70 2.83
N ASP A 504 -9.94 -5.36 1.82
CA ASP A 504 -11.11 -4.47 1.96
C ASP A 504 -12.42 -5.19 2.25
N GLU A 505 -12.52 -6.49 1.95
CA GLU A 505 -13.76 -7.24 2.13
C GLU A 505 -13.73 -8.16 3.34
N GLU A 506 -14.92 -8.52 3.80
CA GLU A 506 -15.06 -9.48 4.89
C GLU A 506 -14.66 -10.90 4.44
N ARG A 507 -14.03 -11.64 5.35
CA ARG A 507 -13.60 -13.02 5.12
C ARG A 507 -14.78 -13.94 4.84
N THR A 508 -14.65 -14.79 3.83
CA THR A 508 -15.67 -15.82 3.51
C THR A 508 -15.86 -16.80 4.66
N ALA A 509 -14.78 -17.18 5.35
CA ALA A 509 -14.85 -18.07 6.51
C ALA A 509 -15.52 -17.42 7.73
N PHE A 510 -15.32 -16.10 7.96
CA PHE A 510 -16.04 -15.36 8.99
C PHE A 510 -17.54 -15.30 8.67
N LYS A 511 -17.90 -15.04 7.41
CA LYS A 511 -19.30 -15.04 6.97
C LYS A 511 -19.99 -16.37 7.25
N GLN A 512 -19.28 -17.50 7.10
CA GLN A 512 -19.82 -18.81 7.49
C GLN A 512 -20.16 -18.88 8.97
N ILE A 513 -19.24 -18.47 9.85
CA ILE A 513 -19.47 -18.50 11.32
C ILE A 513 -20.63 -17.60 11.70
N ALA A 514 -20.69 -16.40 11.14
CA ALA A 514 -21.68 -15.40 11.51
C ALA A 514 -23.08 -15.74 10.96
N TYR A 515 -23.15 -16.18 9.70
CA TYR A 515 -24.40 -16.23 8.92
C TYR A 515 -24.62 -17.53 8.16
N GLY A 516 -23.74 -18.55 8.30
CA GLY A 516 -23.83 -19.81 7.57
C GLY A 516 -25.09 -20.59 7.89
N GLU A 517 -25.63 -21.31 6.89
CA GLU A 517 -26.81 -22.15 7.02
C GLU A 517 -26.44 -23.52 7.61
N GLY A 518 -27.17 -23.93 8.64
CA GLY A 518 -26.99 -25.25 9.25
C GLY A 518 -25.56 -25.53 9.71
N PRO A 519 -24.95 -26.67 9.30
CA PRO A 519 -23.60 -27.06 9.73
C PRO A 519 -22.50 -26.14 9.20
N LEU A 520 -22.75 -25.32 8.18
CA LEU A 520 -21.80 -24.30 7.72
C LEU A 520 -21.52 -23.23 8.77
N LYS A 521 -22.39 -23.08 9.77
CA LYS A 521 -22.18 -22.17 10.88
C LYS A 521 -21.28 -22.78 11.98
N SER A 522 -21.40 -24.06 12.27
CA SER A 522 -20.86 -24.67 13.50
C SER A 522 -19.82 -25.77 13.26
N ASP A 523 -19.82 -26.46 12.11
CA ASP A 523 -18.91 -27.58 11.84
C ASP A 523 -17.75 -27.14 10.94
N ILE A 524 -16.55 -27.12 11.51
CA ILE A 524 -15.32 -26.74 10.80
C ILE A 524 -15.05 -27.62 9.57
N ASN A 525 -15.37 -28.93 9.63
CA ASN A 525 -15.15 -29.84 8.51
C ASN A 525 -16.06 -29.47 7.33
N VAL A 526 -17.33 -29.16 7.62
CA VAL A 526 -18.31 -28.75 6.59
C VAL A 526 -17.94 -27.37 6.02
N ARG A 527 -17.52 -26.44 6.89
CA ARG A 527 -17.04 -25.11 6.45
C ARG A 527 -15.89 -25.23 5.45
N MET A 528 -14.84 -25.97 5.82
CA MET A 528 -13.64 -26.11 4.97
C MET A 528 -13.94 -26.84 3.66
N LYS A 529 -14.84 -27.83 3.65
CA LYS A 529 -15.32 -28.49 2.41
C LYS A 529 -16.01 -27.49 1.46
N GLN A 530 -16.88 -26.65 1.98
CA GLN A 530 -17.56 -25.61 1.18
C GLN A 530 -16.58 -24.58 0.62
N LEU A 531 -15.57 -24.15 1.40
CA LEU A 531 -14.51 -23.27 0.92
C LEU A 531 -13.64 -23.96 -0.12
N ALA A 532 -13.35 -25.24 0.03
CA ALA A 532 -12.63 -26.04 -0.96
C ALA A 532 -13.42 -26.18 -2.27
N ALA A 533 -14.75 -26.27 -2.22
CA ALA A 533 -15.61 -26.26 -3.40
C ALA A 533 -15.56 -24.87 -4.09
N ASN A 534 -15.63 -23.77 -3.34
CA ASN A 534 -15.41 -22.40 -3.86
C ASN A 534 -14.05 -22.29 -4.56
N ALA A 535 -12.96 -22.71 -3.89
CA ALA A 535 -11.61 -22.67 -4.43
C ALA A 535 -11.46 -23.49 -5.72
N SER A 536 -12.16 -24.65 -5.81
CA SER A 536 -12.12 -25.50 -7.01
C SER A 536 -12.63 -24.79 -8.25
N PHE A 537 -13.73 -24.05 -8.16
CA PHE A 537 -14.22 -23.22 -9.28
C PHE A 537 -13.38 -21.98 -9.50
N PHE A 538 -12.92 -21.35 -8.44
CA PHE A 538 -12.12 -20.15 -8.52
C PHE A 538 -10.80 -20.37 -9.26
N PHE A 539 -10.02 -21.37 -8.84
CA PHE A 539 -8.71 -21.63 -9.44
C PHE A 539 -8.78 -22.37 -10.78
N THR A 540 -9.85 -23.07 -11.11
CA THR A 540 -9.99 -23.70 -12.42
C THR A 540 -10.62 -22.80 -13.47
N ALA A 541 -11.19 -21.67 -13.10
CA ALA A 541 -11.63 -20.64 -14.02
C ALA A 541 -10.43 -19.92 -14.66
N PRO A 542 -10.47 -19.60 -15.99
CA PRO A 542 -9.40 -18.87 -16.68
C PRO A 542 -9.08 -17.49 -16.09
N GLY A 543 -7.91 -16.94 -16.43
CA GLY A 543 -7.43 -15.64 -16.00
C GLY A 543 -6.71 -15.63 -14.66
N PRO A 544 -5.99 -14.55 -14.33
CA PRO A 544 -5.23 -14.40 -13.10
C PRO A 544 -6.13 -14.33 -11.86
N LYS A 545 -5.58 -14.69 -10.72
CA LYS A 545 -6.28 -14.74 -9.45
C LYS A 545 -5.45 -14.12 -8.33
N MET A 546 -6.11 -13.49 -7.38
CA MET A 546 -5.50 -12.98 -6.15
C MET A 546 -6.14 -13.66 -4.93
N VAL A 547 -5.33 -13.92 -3.93
CA VAL A 547 -5.73 -14.46 -2.62
C VAL A 547 -5.21 -13.54 -1.54
N TRP A 548 -6.10 -13.05 -0.69
CA TRP A 548 -5.75 -12.32 0.52
C TRP A 548 -5.12 -13.27 1.54
N GLN A 549 -4.03 -12.83 2.19
CA GLN A 549 -3.26 -13.63 3.15
C GLN A 549 -4.16 -14.42 4.10
N PHE A 550 -3.80 -15.69 4.34
CA PHE A 550 -4.51 -16.66 5.15
C PHE A 550 -5.87 -17.17 4.61
N GLY A 551 -6.32 -16.71 3.44
CA GLY A 551 -7.51 -17.22 2.78
C GLY A 551 -7.42 -18.74 2.52
N GLU A 552 -6.20 -19.23 2.22
CA GLU A 552 -5.91 -20.64 1.97
C GLU A 552 -6.11 -21.56 3.20
N MET A 553 -6.09 -20.99 4.40
CA MET A 553 -6.35 -21.74 5.63
C MET A 553 -7.72 -21.44 6.26
N GLY A 554 -8.57 -20.71 5.52
CA GLY A 554 -9.91 -20.35 5.95
C GLY A 554 -9.90 -19.43 7.17
N TYR A 555 -9.12 -18.35 7.11
CA TYR A 555 -9.03 -17.36 8.19
C TYR A 555 -10.40 -16.74 8.46
N ASP A 556 -10.86 -16.83 9.71
CA ASP A 556 -12.24 -16.54 10.11
C ASP A 556 -12.38 -15.43 11.17
N VAL A 557 -11.37 -14.58 11.27
CA VAL A 557 -11.44 -13.34 12.05
C VAL A 557 -12.04 -12.23 11.19
N SER A 558 -13.00 -11.49 11.76
CA SER A 558 -13.65 -10.38 11.05
C SER A 558 -12.66 -9.26 10.69
N ILE A 559 -12.89 -8.59 9.57
CA ILE A 559 -12.18 -7.37 9.20
C ILE A 559 -12.38 -6.25 10.24
N GLU A 560 -13.48 -6.28 10.99
CA GLU A 560 -13.79 -5.30 12.03
C GLU A 560 -13.17 -5.64 13.41
N GLU A 561 -12.50 -6.79 13.54
CA GLU A 561 -11.82 -7.17 14.78
C GLU A 561 -10.68 -6.18 15.11
N GLY A 562 -10.75 -5.57 16.29
CA GLY A 562 -9.80 -4.52 16.68
C GLY A 562 -9.91 -3.20 15.89
N GLY A 563 -11.02 -3.02 15.14
CA GLY A 563 -11.22 -1.96 14.16
C GLY A 563 -10.78 -2.37 12.75
N ARG A 564 -11.39 -1.77 11.72
CA ARG A 564 -11.18 -2.15 10.31
C ARG A 564 -9.71 -2.19 9.91
N THR A 565 -8.96 -1.14 10.18
CA THR A 565 -7.52 -1.04 9.88
C THR A 565 -6.61 -1.50 11.03
N GLY A 566 -7.21 -1.97 12.14
CA GLY A 566 -6.48 -2.47 13.31
C GLY A 566 -5.74 -3.78 13.02
N ARG A 567 -4.74 -4.10 13.88
CA ARG A 567 -3.98 -5.35 13.76
C ARG A 567 -4.89 -6.56 13.89
N LYS A 568 -4.68 -7.54 13.03
CA LYS A 568 -5.40 -8.82 13.10
C LYS A 568 -4.54 -9.88 13.80
N PRO A 569 -5.15 -10.75 14.63
CA PRO A 569 -4.41 -11.81 15.30
C PRO A 569 -3.80 -12.79 14.28
N LEU A 570 -2.61 -13.27 14.58
CA LEU A 570 -1.95 -14.30 13.80
C LEU A 570 -2.48 -15.68 14.21
N HIS A 571 -2.81 -16.49 13.23
CA HIS A 571 -3.33 -17.84 13.44
C HIS A 571 -2.59 -18.88 12.59
N TRP A 572 -1.26 -18.88 12.66
CA TRP A 572 -0.45 -19.90 11.96
C TRP A 572 -0.74 -21.32 12.47
N GLU A 573 -1.20 -21.48 13.72
CA GLU A 573 -1.66 -22.74 14.32
C GLU A 573 -2.93 -23.31 13.65
N TYR A 574 -3.61 -22.55 12.80
CA TYR A 574 -4.70 -23.07 11.97
C TYR A 574 -4.27 -24.25 11.09
N LEU A 575 -2.99 -24.31 10.72
CA LEU A 575 -2.41 -25.41 9.97
C LEU A 575 -2.28 -26.70 10.78
N ASP A 576 -2.46 -26.68 12.11
CA ASP A 576 -2.51 -27.88 12.96
C ASP A 576 -3.90 -28.51 12.92
N ASN A 577 -4.92 -27.84 12.44
CA ASN A 577 -6.27 -28.35 12.26
C ASN A 577 -6.40 -29.08 10.91
N GLU A 578 -6.78 -30.37 10.95
CA GLU A 578 -6.82 -31.21 9.75
C GLU A 578 -7.82 -30.72 8.67
N ALA A 579 -8.95 -30.11 9.04
CA ALA A 579 -9.91 -29.58 8.09
C ALA A 579 -9.33 -28.35 7.34
N ARG A 580 -8.69 -27.43 8.06
CA ARG A 580 -8.03 -26.24 7.50
C ARG A 580 -6.82 -26.63 6.65
N LYS A 581 -6.02 -27.58 7.11
CA LYS A 581 -4.92 -28.17 6.34
C LYS A 581 -5.41 -28.84 5.05
N GLY A 582 -6.59 -29.48 5.10
CA GLY A 582 -7.27 -30.01 3.92
C GLY A 582 -7.63 -28.92 2.90
N LEU A 583 -8.13 -27.77 3.34
CA LEU A 583 -8.37 -26.60 2.49
C LEU A 583 -7.07 -26.10 1.88
N CYS A 584 -6.04 -25.88 2.70
CA CYS A 584 -4.72 -25.44 2.27
C CYS A 584 -4.12 -26.38 1.20
N ASN A 585 -4.22 -27.69 1.40
CA ASN A 585 -3.80 -28.70 0.44
C ASN A 585 -4.63 -28.63 -0.89
N THR A 586 -5.89 -28.27 -0.82
CA THR A 586 -6.73 -28.07 -2.00
C THR A 586 -6.23 -26.88 -2.81
N TYR A 587 -5.92 -25.74 -2.17
CA TYR A 587 -5.29 -24.60 -2.82
C TYR A 587 -3.96 -25.02 -3.48
N ALA A 588 -3.08 -25.68 -2.74
CA ALA A 588 -1.78 -26.11 -3.26
C ALA A 588 -1.92 -27.02 -4.51
N LYS A 589 -2.85 -27.98 -4.50
CA LYS A 589 -3.11 -28.86 -5.65
C LYS A 589 -3.64 -28.09 -6.84
N LEU A 590 -4.59 -27.18 -6.65
CA LEU A 590 -5.18 -26.41 -7.75
C LEU A 590 -4.18 -25.41 -8.35
N LEU A 591 -3.37 -24.75 -7.52
CA LEU A 591 -2.29 -23.89 -7.99
C LEU A 591 -1.19 -24.67 -8.72
N LYS A 592 -0.87 -25.88 -8.24
CA LYS A 592 0.04 -26.80 -8.93
C LYS A 592 -0.53 -27.22 -10.30
N LEU A 593 -1.81 -27.55 -10.39
CA LEU A 593 -2.49 -27.88 -11.65
C LEU A 593 -2.34 -26.74 -12.67
N ARG A 594 -2.58 -25.50 -12.25
CA ARG A 594 -2.42 -24.34 -13.14
C ARG A 594 -0.98 -24.15 -13.62
N ARG A 595 -0.01 -24.31 -12.73
CA ARG A 595 1.40 -24.15 -13.07
C ARG A 595 1.89 -25.25 -14.02
N GLU A 596 1.52 -26.51 -13.77
CA GLU A 596 2.03 -27.67 -14.52
C GLU A 596 1.27 -27.91 -15.82
N HIS A 597 0.06 -27.37 -15.94
CA HIS A 597 -0.84 -27.55 -17.09
C HIS A 597 -1.40 -26.21 -17.58
N SER A 598 -0.51 -25.22 -17.71
CA SER A 598 -0.87 -23.85 -18.14
C SER A 598 -1.55 -23.80 -19.51
N GLU A 599 -1.36 -24.83 -20.36
CA GLU A 599 -2.04 -24.99 -21.63
C GLU A 599 -3.57 -25.10 -21.52
N LEU A 600 -4.09 -25.52 -20.34
CA LEU A 600 -5.54 -25.51 -20.06
C LEU A 600 -6.08 -24.09 -19.79
N PHE A 601 -5.21 -23.18 -19.37
CA PHE A 601 -5.54 -21.83 -18.87
C PHE A 601 -5.02 -20.72 -19.77
N ASN A 602 -4.97 -20.95 -21.07
CA ASN A 602 -4.53 -19.97 -22.06
C ASN A 602 -5.67 -19.58 -23.04
N PRO A 603 -5.53 -18.52 -23.84
CA PRO A 603 -6.57 -18.08 -24.76
C PRO A 603 -7.00 -19.11 -25.81
N GLY A 604 -6.15 -20.13 -26.12
CA GLY A 604 -6.45 -21.18 -27.08
C GLY A 604 -7.30 -22.31 -26.52
N SER A 605 -7.59 -22.33 -25.23
CA SER A 605 -8.40 -23.37 -24.59
C SER A 605 -9.89 -23.09 -24.75
N THR A 606 -10.68 -24.18 -24.93
CA THR A 606 -12.14 -24.06 -24.88
C THR A 606 -12.59 -24.09 -23.43
N PHE A 607 -13.44 -23.13 -23.06
CA PHE A 607 -14.02 -22.99 -21.72
C PHE A 607 -15.54 -22.96 -21.76
N SER A 608 -16.17 -23.65 -20.82
CA SER A 608 -17.62 -23.60 -20.62
C SER A 608 -17.94 -23.85 -19.14
N TRP A 609 -18.94 -23.20 -18.60
CA TRP A 609 -19.38 -23.45 -17.24
C TRP A 609 -20.88 -23.18 -17.01
N LEU A 610 -21.42 -23.78 -15.92
CA LEU A 610 -22.77 -23.61 -15.41
C LEU A 610 -22.65 -23.28 -13.91
N VAL A 611 -22.55 -22.01 -13.57
CA VAL A 611 -22.23 -21.54 -12.19
C VAL A 611 -23.20 -20.47 -11.69
N LYS A 612 -24.31 -20.27 -12.39
CA LYS A 612 -25.37 -19.34 -12.01
C LYS A 612 -26.17 -19.86 -10.82
N THR A 613 -26.95 -19.02 -10.20
CA THR A 613 -27.89 -19.36 -9.13
C THR A 613 -28.80 -20.55 -9.52
N ALA A 614 -29.28 -20.60 -10.75
CA ALA A 614 -30.13 -21.69 -11.26
C ALA A 614 -29.46 -23.07 -11.25
N ASN A 615 -28.12 -23.11 -11.21
CA ASN A 615 -27.36 -24.37 -11.20
C ASN A 615 -27.09 -24.90 -9.79
N TRP A 616 -27.61 -24.25 -8.74
CA TRP A 616 -27.33 -24.61 -7.35
C TRP A 616 -27.73 -26.02 -6.99
N THR A 617 -28.96 -26.42 -7.28
CA THR A 617 -29.53 -27.72 -6.88
C THR A 617 -29.16 -28.86 -7.80
N GLY A 618 -28.86 -28.59 -9.08
CA GLY A 618 -28.47 -29.58 -10.09
C GLY A 618 -26.96 -29.84 -10.16
N GLY A 619 -26.19 -29.11 -9.36
CA GLY A 619 -24.72 -29.09 -9.40
C GLY A 619 -24.18 -28.02 -10.35
N ARG A 620 -23.06 -27.44 -9.96
CA ARG A 620 -22.29 -26.50 -10.78
C ARG A 620 -21.23 -27.26 -11.58
N PHE A 621 -20.96 -26.77 -12.79
CA PHE A 621 -20.04 -27.40 -13.72
C PHE A 621 -19.09 -26.41 -14.36
N LEU A 622 -17.88 -26.89 -14.63
CA LEU A 622 -16.89 -26.18 -15.44
C LEU A 622 -16.16 -27.19 -16.31
N THR A 623 -15.90 -26.84 -17.57
CA THR A 623 -15.08 -27.65 -18.48
C THR A 623 -14.00 -26.78 -19.12
N LEU A 624 -12.79 -27.32 -19.20
CA LEU A 624 -11.68 -26.80 -19.98
C LEU A 624 -11.14 -27.87 -20.91
N ALA A 625 -10.79 -27.48 -22.15
CA ALA A 625 -10.14 -28.37 -23.10
C ALA A 625 -9.01 -27.62 -23.81
N ALA A 626 -7.79 -28.08 -23.63
CA ALA A 626 -6.63 -27.59 -24.34
C ALA A 626 -6.51 -28.20 -25.74
N THR A 627 -5.83 -27.53 -26.64
CA THR A 627 -5.62 -27.96 -28.04
C THR A 627 -4.83 -29.25 -28.17
N ASN A 628 -4.01 -29.59 -27.15
CA ASN A 628 -3.24 -30.84 -27.11
C ASN A 628 -4.05 -32.07 -26.62
N GLY A 629 -5.36 -31.91 -26.40
CA GLY A 629 -6.27 -33.00 -26.01
C GLY A 629 -6.42 -33.19 -24.50
N LYS A 630 -5.66 -32.46 -23.66
CA LYS A 630 -5.89 -32.43 -22.19
C LYS A 630 -7.21 -31.73 -21.87
N ARG A 631 -7.94 -32.32 -20.93
CA ARG A 631 -9.27 -31.84 -20.55
C ARG A 631 -9.43 -31.85 -19.03
N LEU A 632 -10.19 -30.90 -18.50
CA LEU A 632 -10.55 -30.79 -17.12
C LEU A 632 -12.06 -30.58 -17.00
N VAL A 633 -12.69 -31.27 -16.03
CA VAL A 633 -14.10 -31.12 -15.67
C VAL A 633 -14.23 -30.93 -14.19
N VAL A 634 -14.92 -29.87 -13.76
CA VAL A 634 -15.23 -29.61 -12.37
C VAL A 634 -16.72 -29.81 -12.14
N VAL A 635 -17.06 -30.56 -11.10
CA VAL A 635 -18.45 -30.80 -10.67
C VAL A 635 -18.54 -30.47 -9.19
N GLY A 636 -19.44 -29.56 -8.80
CA GLY A 636 -19.58 -29.11 -7.42
C GLY A 636 -21.01 -29.16 -6.93
N ASN A 637 -21.16 -29.61 -5.68
CA ASN A 637 -22.40 -29.60 -4.91
C ASN A 637 -22.26 -28.63 -3.74
N PHE A 638 -22.97 -27.53 -3.79
CA PHE A 638 -22.97 -26.48 -2.74
C PHE A 638 -24.16 -26.60 -1.79
N THR A 639 -24.98 -27.66 -1.93
CA THR A 639 -26.15 -27.89 -1.09
C THR A 639 -25.83 -28.75 0.13
N ALA A 640 -26.70 -28.72 1.14
CA ALA A 640 -26.57 -29.50 2.37
C ALA A 640 -26.92 -31.00 2.22
N LYS A 641 -27.22 -31.48 1.01
CA LYS A 641 -27.57 -32.87 0.72
C LYS A 641 -26.79 -33.40 -0.48
N PRO A 642 -26.52 -34.70 -0.56
CA PRO A 642 -26.00 -35.29 -1.81
C PRO A 642 -26.95 -34.99 -3.00
N ILE A 643 -26.36 -34.80 -4.17
CA ILE A 643 -27.10 -34.60 -5.43
C ILE A 643 -26.68 -35.64 -6.48
N GLU A 644 -27.60 -35.93 -7.39
CA GLU A 644 -27.31 -36.61 -8.64
C GLU A 644 -27.06 -35.56 -9.74
N ALA A 645 -25.78 -35.28 -9.99
CA ALA A 645 -25.37 -34.32 -11.00
C ALA A 645 -25.28 -34.96 -12.38
N ILE A 646 -25.97 -34.42 -13.38
CA ILE A 646 -25.91 -34.87 -14.74
C ILE A 646 -24.83 -34.10 -15.49
N THR A 647 -23.70 -34.75 -15.78
CA THR A 647 -22.49 -34.10 -16.29
C THR A 647 -22.24 -34.52 -17.75
N SER A 648 -22.01 -33.55 -18.63
CA SER A 648 -21.57 -33.78 -20.00
C SER A 648 -20.04 -33.71 -20.06
N PHE A 649 -19.39 -34.86 -19.85
CA PHE A 649 -17.96 -34.97 -20.09
C PHE A 649 -17.64 -34.78 -21.58
N PRO A 650 -16.54 -34.08 -21.93
CA PRO A 650 -16.19 -33.85 -23.34
C PRO A 650 -15.92 -35.13 -24.16
N VAL A 651 -15.47 -36.19 -23.48
CA VAL A 651 -15.19 -37.52 -24.10
C VAL A 651 -15.46 -38.62 -23.07
N THR A 652 -15.78 -39.83 -23.58
CA THR A 652 -15.79 -41.07 -22.77
C THR A 652 -14.36 -41.51 -22.44
N GLY A 653 -14.20 -42.37 -21.43
CA GLY A 653 -12.90 -42.89 -21.02
C GLY A 653 -12.66 -42.82 -19.54
N VAL A 654 -11.39 -42.96 -19.13
CA VAL A 654 -10.98 -42.92 -17.73
C VAL A 654 -10.63 -41.47 -17.36
N TRP A 655 -11.27 -40.99 -16.29
CA TRP A 655 -11.00 -39.70 -15.71
C TRP A 655 -10.48 -39.88 -14.29
N THR A 656 -9.52 -39.05 -13.88
CA THR A 656 -8.95 -39.12 -12.55
C THR A 656 -9.37 -37.85 -11.79
N ASN A 657 -9.96 -37.99 -10.61
CA ASN A 657 -10.16 -36.86 -9.71
C ASN A 657 -8.80 -36.37 -9.20
N TYR A 658 -8.40 -35.18 -9.61
CA TYR A 658 -7.07 -34.60 -9.33
C TYR A 658 -6.84 -34.38 -7.83
N LEU A 659 -7.92 -34.15 -7.05
CA LEU A 659 -7.83 -33.85 -5.63
C LEU A 659 -7.49 -35.08 -4.77
N ASP A 660 -7.96 -36.28 -5.15
CA ASP A 660 -7.81 -37.50 -4.33
C ASP A 660 -7.26 -38.72 -5.10
N GLY A 661 -7.11 -38.61 -6.42
CA GLY A 661 -6.60 -39.70 -7.29
C GLY A 661 -7.63 -40.77 -7.63
N THR A 662 -8.88 -40.66 -7.20
CA THR A 662 -9.93 -41.64 -7.54
C THR A 662 -10.24 -41.62 -9.03
N LYS A 663 -10.55 -42.78 -9.59
CA LYS A 663 -10.83 -42.94 -11.01
C LYS A 663 -12.32 -43.07 -11.30
N LEU A 664 -12.77 -42.42 -12.36
CA LEU A 664 -14.12 -42.50 -12.90
C LEU A 664 -14.06 -43.04 -14.34
N HIS A 665 -14.83 -44.07 -14.63
CA HIS A 665 -15.00 -44.60 -15.97
C HIS A 665 -16.26 -43.99 -16.60
N VAL A 666 -16.10 -43.05 -17.49
CA VAL A 666 -17.19 -42.43 -18.26
C VAL A 666 -17.49 -43.28 -19.49
N THR A 667 -18.58 -44.01 -19.43
CA THR A 667 -18.99 -44.93 -20.52
C THR A 667 -20.07 -44.35 -21.45
N SER A 668 -20.78 -43.33 -20.94
CA SER A 668 -21.83 -42.63 -21.70
C SER A 668 -21.83 -41.13 -21.41
N ILE A 669 -22.33 -40.33 -22.32
CA ILE A 669 -22.49 -38.89 -22.17
C ILE A 669 -23.94 -38.54 -22.50
N PRO A 670 -24.69 -37.90 -21.59
CA PRO A 670 -24.28 -37.46 -20.26
C PRO A 670 -24.07 -38.61 -19.24
N THR A 671 -23.36 -38.29 -18.15
CA THR A 671 -23.05 -39.23 -17.06
C THR A 671 -23.68 -38.70 -15.76
N GLY A 672 -24.41 -39.55 -15.04
CA GLY A 672 -24.89 -39.25 -13.71
C GLY A 672 -23.78 -39.48 -12.66
N LEU A 673 -23.60 -38.51 -11.74
CA LEU A 673 -22.62 -38.56 -10.64
C LEU A 673 -23.28 -38.20 -9.34
N THR A 674 -23.14 -39.06 -8.32
CA THR A 674 -23.51 -38.69 -6.96
C THR A 674 -22.39 -37.82 -6.36
N ILE A 675 -22.67 -36.58 -6.06
CA ILE A 675 -21.75 -35.65 -5.40
C ILE A 675 -22.24 -35.42 -3.98
N PRO A 676 -21.44 -35.76 -2.94
CA PRO A 676 -21.80 -35.50 -1.55
C PRO A 676 -22.04 -34.02 -1.27
N ALA A 677 -22.76 -33.74 -0.17
CA ALA A 677 -23.00 -32.38 0.28
C ALA A 677 -21.69 -31.58 0.50
N HIS A 678 -21.67 -30.32 0.08
CA HIS A 678 -20.53 -29.41 0.27
C HIS A 678 -19.21 -29.88 -0.38
N GLU A 679 -19.26 -30.71 -1.42
CA GLU A 679 -18.08 -31.28 -2.05
C GLU A 679 -17.97 -30.93 -3.55
N CYS A 680 -16.73 -30.98 -4.02
CA CYS A 680 -16.38 -30.77 -5.41
C CYS A 680 -15.43 -31.87 -5.90
N ARG A 681 -15.52 -32.20 -7.19
CA ARG A 681 -14.61 -33.12 -7.89
C ARG A 681 -13.95 -32.36 -9.05
N VAL A 682 -12.66 -32.55 -9.21
CA VAL A 682 -11.87 -31.97 -10.32
C VAL A 682 -11.29 -33.10 -11.13
N TYR A 683 -11.94 -33.44 -12.22
CA TYR A 683 -11.55 -34.55 -13.09
C TYR A 683 -10.63 -34.11 -14.22
N ILE A 684 -9.58 -34.89 -14.46
CA ILE A 684 -8.65 -34.74 -15.59
C ILE A 684 -8.57 -36.05 -16.37
N ASN A 685 -8.26 -35.95 -17.68
CA ASN A 685 -8.14 -37.11 -18.57
C ASN A 685 -6.69 -37.49 -18.95
N PHE A 686 -5.70 -36.92 -18.22
CA PHE A 686 -4.27 -37.12 -18.52
C PHE A 686 -3.50 -37.54 -17.28
#